data_c596a4c6fb0a9f26ace470c39861908a
#
_entry.id   c596a4c6fb0a9f26ace470c39861908a
#
_cell.length_a   1.000
_cell.length_b   1.000
_cell.length_c   1.000
_cell.angle_alpha   90.00
_cell.angle_beta   90.00
_cell.angle_gamma   90.00
#
_symmetry.space_group_name_H-M   'P 1'
#
loop_
_entity.id
_entity.type
_entity.pdbx_description
1 polymer ?
#
loop_
_entity_poly.entity_id
_entity_poly.type
_entity_poly.pdbx_seq_one_letter_code
_entity_poly.pdbx_strand_id
1 'polypeptide(L)'
;MGSDLGVSVKAFVIGLIAAAAACLITSYAELAVKYIQIGFLQLPPVVVGLFVFLLLAAAWARRLSARLGLTPQELLTVYTMMLFAAMISSRGLLEKIIPLLVTPAYFANQSNRWADYYFPHIKDWMVPFDPSNPQVNSPQLVAKRFFEGIRGGYEIPWHQWIGPLVWWGLLALLIFGAFLCLASILRRQWVDNEKLTFPLAQLPLEMVRDGRDAGFFRNRLTWLGFAVPAIVFTLNGLHGWFPSVPMLNLEVHLEQYAVNPPWNHIGYTPMFLSFAGVGFFFLLPVEMLFSLWFFFVLTRLQQVVAGSYNMDMPGMPIYPTKLFIGYQVMGAYFILAGYLLYVSLPYLRHIWRTTAGAGELDDSSELLPYRTALAGLAACFLGAAVWFAAAGMSPWLALFQLGVFVFIIALVMARSVAEGGLLMTETSFRPVDVYRMFAPTHTLGASNMTVLAFVDAGFFRDLRGLVLTGFLDGLKIADGAQIRRRAFLLVFVTAILVAMVVGAIFQIWLPYRSVGGGNNLYSYPYASNNIWGFTDYEPAMRGPVPGVGWQAPTFFVVGAAVTAFLAYMRYAFHWWPLHPLGYALCASWTMIVFWFPCLVAWIIKSNVMRYGGMRTYVRARPFFLGMIMGEFSMAVVWALIAWAAKAPAPAFPWP
;
A
#
# COMPACT_ATOMS: atom_id res chain seq x y z
N MET A 1 -18.93 -12.74 31.51
CA MET A 1 -17.73 -13.25 30.77
C MET A 1 -17.37 -12.41 29.55
N GLY A 2 -18.08 -11.33 29.20
CA GLY A 2 -17.81 -10.51 27.99
C GLY A 2 -17.00 -9.23 28.21
N SER A 3 -16.65 -8.87 29.42
CA SER A 3 -15.98 -7.58 29.73
C SER A 3 -14.46 -7.66 29.86
N ASP A 4 -13.88 -8.84 29.96
CA ASP A 4 -12.43 -8.99 30.21
C ASP A 4 -11.55 -8.99 28.98
N LEU A 5 -12.10 -9.19 27.77
CA LEU A 5 -11.33 -9.23 26.51
C LEU A 5 -11.23 -7.86 25.81
N GLY A 6 -11.94 -6.84 26.27
CA GLY A 6 -11.93 -5.48 25.70
C GLY A 6 -12.61 -5.34 24.32
N VAL A 7 -13.05 -6.43 23.69
CA VAL A 7 -13.79 -6.46 22.44
C VAL A 7 -15.10 -7.19 22.65
N SER A 8 -16.25 -6.53 22.36
CA SER A 8 -17.56 -7.16 22.51
C SER A 8 -17.85 -8.12 21.35
N VAL A 9 -18.59 -9.20 21.64
CA VAL A 9 -19.06 -10.15 20.62
C VAL A 9 -19.86 -9.44 19.53
N LYS A 10 -20.65 -8.43 19.92
CA LYS A 10 -21.43 -7.60 18.99
C LYS A 10 -20.53 -6.88 17.98
N ALA A 11 -19.47 -6.20 18.46
CA ALA A 11 -18.51 -5.52 17.59
C ALA A 11 -17.78 -6.51 16.68
N PHE A 12 -17.46 -7.69 17.19
CA PHE A 12 -16.77 -8.71 16.43
C PHE A 12 -17.65 -9.25 15.27
N VAL A 13 -18.92 -9.58 15.52
CA VAL A 13 -19.84 -10.06 14.48
C VAL A 13 -20.12 -8.99 13.44
N ILE A 14 -20.41 -7.75 13.87
CA ILE A 14 -20.60 -6.62 12.94
C ILE A 14 -19.32 -6.37 12.13
N GLY A 15 -18.16 -6.49 12.77
CA GLY A 15 -16.86 -6.34 12.12
C GLY A 15 -16.60 -7.38 11.04
N LEU A 16 -16.95 -8.66 11.28
CA LEU A 16 -16.85 -9.71 10.25
C LEU A 16 -17.72 -9.42 9.02
N ILE A 17 -18.97 -9.01 9.26
CA ILE A 17 -19.90 -8.65 8.16
C ILE A 17 -19.39 -7.43 7.40
N ALA A 18 -18.94 -6.39 8.12
CA ALA A 18 -18.42 -5.16 7.53
C ALA A 18 -17.10 -5.41 6.75
N ALA A 19 -16.23 -6.28 7.27
CA ALA A 19 -15.01 -6.71 6.58
C ALA A 19 -15.31 -7.46 5.28
N ALA A 20 -16.26 -8.40 5.31
CA ALA A 20 -16.70 -9.11 4.10
C ALA A 20 -17.32 -8.14 3.08
N ALA A 21 -18.18 -7.21 3.52
CA ALA A 21 -18.74 -6.18 2.64
C ALA A 21 -17.65 -5.28 2.05
N ALA A 22 -16.66 -4.86 2.84
CA ALA A 22 -15.52 -4.08 2.37
C ALA A 22 -14.74 -4.81 1.28
N CYS A 23 -14.47 -6.13 1.44
CA CYS A 23 -13.82 -6.95 0.40
C CYS A 23 -14.60 -6.95 -0.92
N LEU A 24 -15.92 -7.18 -0.86
CA LEU A 24 -16.77 -7.24 -2.06
C LEU A 24 -16.84 -5.90 -2.78
N ILE A 25 -17.09 -4.82 -2.02
CA ILE A 25 -17.19 -3.46 -2.58
C ILE A 25 -15.87 -3.03 -3.18
N THR A 26 -14.74 -3.26 -2.49
CA THR A 26 -13.40 -2.94 -2.99
C THR A 26 -13.12 -3.67 -4.29
N SER A 27 -13.22 -5.00 -4.29
CA SER A 27 -12.90 -5.80 -5.48
C SER A 27 -13.81 -5.45 -6.67
N TYR A 28 -15.10 -5.19 -6.45
CA TYR A 28 -15.99 -4.78 -7.53
C TYR A 28 -15.65 -3.39 -8.07
N ALA A 29 -15.45 -2.41 -7.19
CA ALA A 29 -15.15 -1.04 -7.58
C ALA A 29 -13.83 -0.94 -8.36
N GLU A 30 -12.78 -1.60 -7.88
CA GLU A 30 -11.45 -1.54 -8.49
C GLU A 30 -11.39 -2.34 -9.80
N LEU A 31 -11.95 -3.54 -9.83
CA LEU A 31 -11.81 -4.43 -10.98
C LEU A 31 -12.88 -4.18 -12.06
N ALA A 32 -14.16 -4.03 -11.68
CA ALA A 32 -15.26 -3.93 -12.62
C ALA A 32 -15.60 -2.48 -13.00
N VAL A 33 -15.65 -1.54 -12.05
CA VAL A 33 -15.89 -0.11 -12.32
C VAL A 33 -14.63 0.56 -12.90
N LYS A 34 -13.43 0.14 -12.49
CA LYS A 34 -12.10 0.52 -13.00
C LYS A 34 -11.60 1.91 -12.61
N TYR A 35 -12.48 2.92 -12.55
CA TYR A 35 -12.12 4.32 -12.30
C TYR A 35 -12.15 4.72 -10.82
N ILE A 36 -12.53 3.78 -9.93
CA ILE A 36 -12.66 4.02 -8.49
C ILE A 36 -11.77 3.04 -7.73
N GLN A 37 -10.58 3.48 -7.41
CA GLN A 37 -9.58 2.70 -6.69
C GLN A 37 -9.67 3.03 -5.19
N ILE A 38 -10.28 2.17 -4.35
CA ILE A 38 -10.71 2.53 -2.98
C ILE A 38 -10.13 1.68 -1.86
N GLY A 39 -9.35 0.63 -2.19
CA GLY A 39 -8.88 -0.32 -1.17
C GLY A 39 -7.39 -0.22 -0.81
N PHE A 40 -6.55 0.26 -1.71
CA PHE A 40 -5.09 0.11 -1.56
C PHE A 40 -4.38 1.23 -0.79
N LEU A 41 -5.05 2.35 -0.51
CA LEU A 41 -4.44 3.40 0.30
C LEU A 41 -4.24 2.94 1.75
N GLN A 42 -3.29 3.54 2.46
CA GLN A 42 -3.07 3.26 3.88
C GLN A 42 -4.22 3.77 4.77
N LEU A 43 -5.01 4.72 4.25
CA LEU A 43 -6.32 5.10 4.75
C LEU A 43 -7.33 4.80 3.62
N PRO A 44 -7.85 3.55 3.51
CA PRO A 44 -8.65 3.17 2.35
C PRO A 44 -9.96 3.95 2.27
N PRO A 45 -10.29 4.57 1.13
CA PRO A 45 -11.55 5.30 0.95
C PRO A 45 -12.79 4.48 1.28
N VAL A 46 -12.81 3.19 0.91
CA VAL A 46 -13.92 2.28 1.24
C VAL A 46 -14.14 2.16 2.73
N VAL A 47 -13.07 2.10 3.52
CA VAL A 47 -13.16 1.98 4.99
C VAL A 47 -13.73 3.24 5.60
N VAL A 48 -13.24 4.40 5.19
CA VAL A 48 -13.74 5.69 5.70
C VAL A 48 -15.22 5.89 5.29
N GLY A 49 -15.57 5.63 4.03
CA GLY A 49 -16.95 5.76 3.55
C GLY A 49 -17.92 4.81 4.27
N LEU A 50 -17.58 3.51 4.36
CA LEU A 50 -18.40 2.54 5.11
C LEU A 50 -18.48 2.89 6.60
N PHE A 51 -17.41 3.45 7.16
CA PHE A 51 -17.40 3.87 8.55
C PHE A 51 -18.37 5.05 8.80
N VAL A 52 -18.46 6.00 7.88
CA VAL A 52 -19.48 7.07 7.94
C VAL A 52 -20.88 6.48 7.94
N PHE A 53 -21.18 5.53 7.04
CA PHE A 53 -22.46 4.83 7.03
C PHE A 53 -22.74 4.08 8.34
N LEU A 54 -21.71 3.40 8.89
CA LEU A 54 -21.84 2.70 10.16
C LEU A 54 -22.12 3.67 11.32
N LEU A 55 -21.47 4.83 11.36
CA LEU A 55 -21.71 5.87 12.36
C LEU A 55 -23.14 6.40 12.29
N LEU A 56 -23.65 6.65 11.08
CA LEU A 56 -25.05 7.09 10.87
C LEU A 56 -26.03 5.99 11.31
N ALA A 57 -25.78 4.74 10.93
CA ALA A 57 -26.61 3.60 11.34
C ALA A 57 -26.59 3.39 12.85
N ALA A 58 -25.42 3.50 13.50
CA ALA A 58 -25.29 3.41 14.95
C ALA A 58 -26.02 4.56 15.69
N ALA A 59 -25.93 5.78 15.15
CA ALA A 59 -26.67 6.93 15.69
C ALA A 59 -28.18 6.76 15.56
N TRP A 60 -28.65 6.22 14.44
CA TRP A 60 -30.06 5.90 14.24
C TRP A 60 -30.52 4.75 15.15
N ALA A 61 -29.74 3.67 15.26
CA ALA A 61 -30.04 2.54 16.14
C ALA A 61 -30.13 2.97 17.63
N ARG A 62 -29.28 3.91 18.07
CA ARG A 62 -29.35 4.49 19.43
C ARG A 62 -30.67 5.23 19.70
N ARG A 63 -31.28 5.84 18.67
CA ARG A 63 -32.60 6.51 18.79
C ARG A 63 -33.72 5.51 18.99
N LEU A 64 -33.59 4.30 18.41
CA LEU A 64 -34.57 3.22 18.58
C LEU A 64 -34.42 2.51 19.92
N SER A 65 -33.20 2.21 20.33
CA SER A 65 -32.85 1.61 21.62
C SER A 65 -31.41 1.87 22.00
N ALA A 66 -31.17 2.28 23.23
CA ALA A 66 -29.82 2.47 23.77
C ALA A 66 -28.95 1.19 23.68
N ARG A 67 -29.58 -0.01 23.75
CA ARG A 67 -28.89 -1.30 23.65
C ARG A 67 -28.41 -1.64 22.25
N LEU A 68 -29.04 -1.08 21.21
CA LEU A 68 -28.66 -1.31 19.82
C LEU A 68 -27.49 -0.43 19.36
N GLY A 69 -27.23 0.69 20.07
CA GLY A 69 -26.12 1.57 19.77
C GLY A 69 -24.76 0.89 19.91
N LEU A 70 -23.77 1.32 19.14
CA LEU A 70 -22.36 0.91 19.25
C LEU A 70 -21.59 1.93 20.10
N THR A 71 -20.67 1.44 20.94
CA THR A 71 -19.73 2.28 21.69
C THR A 71 -18.58 2.75 20.78
N PRO A 72 -17.83 3.81 21.14
CA PRO A 72 -16.63 4.21 20.43
C PRO A 72 -15.62 3.07 20.22
N GLN A 73 -15.42 2.24 21.25
CA GLN A 73 -14.53 1.08 21.19
C GLN A 73 -15.01 0.04 20.16
N GLU A 74 -16.32 -0.25 20.15
CA GLU A 74 -16.92 -1.18 19.19
C GLU A 74 -16.81 -0.67 17.76
N LEU A 75 -17.07 0.61 17.53
CA LEU A 75 -16.94 1.25 16.22
C LEU A 75 -15.51 1.18 15.69
N LEU A 76 -14.51 1.49 16.52
CA LEU A 76 -13.10 1.44 16.13
C LEU A 76 -12.59 0.01 15.91
N THR A 77 -13.15 -0.98 16.61
CA THR A 77 -12.88 -2.40 16.34
C THR A 77 -13.38 -2.77 14.95
N VAL A 78 -14.62 -2.41 14.59
CA VAL A 78 -15.18 -2.65 13.25
C VAL A 78 -14.36 -1.93 12.18
N TYR A 79 -13.99 -0.66 12.42
CA TYR A 79 -13.12 0.10 11.53
C TYR A 79 -11.80 -0.64 11.24
N THR A 80 -11.14 -1.14 12.28
CA THR A 80 -9.87 -1.86 12.13
C THR A 80 -10.04 -3.16 11.34
N MET A 81 -11.14 -3.89 11.52
CA MET A 81 -11.42 -5.09 10.70
C MET A 81 -11.65 -4.74 9.24
N MET A 82 -12.37 -3.68 8.94
CA MET A 82 -12.54 -3.19 7.56
C MET A 82 -11.22 -2.73 6.95
N LEU A 83 -10.31 -2.12 7.73
CA LEU A 83 -9.01 -1.65 7.27
C LEU A 83 -8.19 -2.81 6.67
N PHE A 84 -8.03 -3.90 7.39
CA PHE A 84 -7.31 -5.07 6.88
C PHE A 84 -8.04 -5.72 5.70
N ALA A 85 -9.36 -5.78 5.77
CA ALA A 85 -10.18 -6.35 4.71
C ALA A 85 -9.99 -5.60 3.37
N ALA A 86 -10.04 -4.27 3.38
CA ALA A 86 -9.83 -3.45 2.20
C ALA A 86 -8.40 -3.60 1.64
N MET A 87 -7.39 -3.47 2.50
CA MET A 87 -5.99 -3.55 2.07
C MET A 87 -5.66 -4.89 1.42
N ILE A 88 -6.07 -6.02 2.03
CA ILE A 88 -5.74 -7.37 1.56
C ILE A 88 -6.51 -7.74 0.30
N SER A 89 -7.79 -7.36 0.20
CA SER A 89 -8.60 -7.62 -0.99
C SER A 89 -8.22 -6.74 -2.19
N SER A 90 -7.44 -5.70 -1.99
CA SER A 90 -6.89 -4.84 -3.03
C SER A 90 -5.42 -5.17 -3.32
N ARG A 91 -4.60 -4.15 -3.61
CA ARG A 91 -3.17 -4.27 -3.95
C ARG A 91 -2.27 -4.71 -2.80
N GLY A 92 -2.80 -4.85 -1.59
CA GLY A 92 -2.07 -5.46 -0.47
C GLY A 92 -1.75 -6.94 -0.70
N LEU A 93 -2.61 -7.69 -1.43
CA LEU A 93 -2.36 -9.10 -1.75
C LEU A 93 -3.13 -9.59 -2.98
N LEU A 94 -4.48 -9.72 -2.87
CA LEU A 94 -5.27 -10.59 -3.74
C LEU A 94 -5.37 -10.09 -5.17
N GLU A 95 -5.52 -8.78 -5.37
CA GLU A 95 -5.59 -8.18 -6.70
C GLU A 95 -4.34 -8.45 -7.55
N LYS A 96 -3.20 -8.67 -6.89
CA LYS A 96 -1.93 -8.99 -7.56
C LYS A 96 -1.73 -10.48 -7.76
N ILE A 97 -1.96 -11.27 -6.70
CA ILE A 97 -1.63 -12.71 -6.71
C ILE A 97 -2.54 -13.49 -7.64
N ILE A 98 -3.86 -13.26 -7.61
CA ILE A 98 -4.81 -14.11 -8.34
C ILE A 98 -4.59 -14.09 -9.86
N PRO A 99 -4.51 -12.92 -10.54
CA PRO A 99 -4.21 -12.90 -11.97
C PRO A 99 -2.81 -13.44 -12.30
N LEU A 100 -1.84 -13.17 -11.42
CA LEU A 100 -0.45 -13.60 -11.60
C LEU A 100 -0.30 -15.12 -11.75
N LEU A 101 -1.10 -15.90 -11.00
CA LEU A 101 -1.00 -17.36 -10.99
C LEU A 101 -1.35 -18.00 -12.34
N VAL A 102 -2.16 -17.37 -13.17
CA VAL A 102 -2.56 -17.89 -14.49
C VAL A 102 -1.89 -17.15 -15.65
N THR A 103 -1.15 -16.08 -15.36
CA THR A 103 -0.50 -15.22 -16.36
C THR A 103 0.46 -15.99 -17.27
N PRO A 104 1.40 -16.82 -16.78
CA PRO A 104 2.32 -17.53 -17.67
C PRO A 104 1.59 -18.41 -18.68
N ALA A 105 0.53 -19.12 -18.25
CA ALA A 105 -0.23 -20.00 -19.13
C ALA A 105 -1.06 -19.26 -20.17
N TYR A 106 -1.49 -18.03 -19.91
CA TYR A 106 -2.29 -17.26 -20.86
C TYR A 106 -1.44 -16.48 -21.88
N PHE A 107 -0.35 -15.85 -21.42
CA PHE A 107 0.47 -14.95 -22.23
C PHE A 107 1.66 -15.64 -22.91
N ALA A 108 1.95 -16.92 -22.61
CA ALA A 108 3.01 -17.65 -23.30
C ALA A 108 2.71 -17.77 -24.80
N ASN A 109 3.68 -17.37 -25.62
CA ASN A 109 3.58 -17.44 -27.07
C ASN A 109 4.96 -17.75 -27.70
N GLN A 110 4.99 -17.97 -29.02
CA GLN A 110 6.23 -18.31 -29.73
C GLN A 110 7.28 -17.19 -29.67
N SER A 111 6.88 -15.93 -29.56
CA SER A 111 7.81 -14.80 -29.52
C SER A 111 8.51 -14.66 -28.18
N ASN A 112 7.75 -14.75 -27.06
CA ASN A 112 8.33 -14.61 -25.72
C ASN A 112 8.95 -15.90 -25.17
N ARG A 113 8.56 -17.07 -25.71
CA ARG A 113 9.07 -18.39 -25.30
C ARG A 113 8.98 -18.66 -23.80
N TRP A 114 7.98 -18.08 -23.13
CA TRP A 114 7.82 -18.28 -21.68
C TRP A 114 7.60 -19.73 -21.29
N ALA A 115 6.97 -20.52 -22.16
CA ALA A 115 6.80 -21.94 -21.95
C ALA A 115 8.14 -22.70 -21.85
N ASP A 116 9.14 -22.29 -22.64
CA ASP A 116 10.47 -22.90 -22.64
C ASP A 116 11.30 -22.45 -21.42
N TYR A 117 11.18 -21.16 -21.03
CA TYR A 117 12.04 -20.56 -20.03
C TYR A 117 11.54 -20.71 -18.60
N TYR A 118 10.23 -20.54 -18.37
CA TYR A 118 9.68 -20.51 -17.03
C TYR A 118 9.04 -21.83 -16.60
N PHE A 119 8.28 -22.52 -17.49
CA PHE A 119 7.49 -23.69 -17.11
C PHE A 119 8.32 -24.83 -16.51
N PRO A 120 9.53 -25.16 -16.97
CA PRO A 120 10.35 -26.21 -16.38
C PRO A 120 10.72 -25.94 -14.91
N HIS A 121 10.63 -24.68 -14.46
CA HIS A 121 11.01 -24.25 -13.11
C HIS A 121 9.79 -23.93 -12.21
N ILE A 122 8.56 -23.91 -12.75
CA ILE A 122 7.34 -23.72 -11.99
C ILE A 122 6.96 -25.04 -11.31
N LYS A 123 6.67 -25.00 -10.01
CA LYS A 123 6.16 -26.16 -9.28
C LYS A 123 4.64 -26.26 -9.43
N ASP A 124 4.10 -27.47 -9.57
CA ASP A 124 2.68 -27.73 -9.79
C ASP A 124 1.77 -27.11 -8.71
N TRP A 125 2.24 -27.07 -7.48
CA TRP A 125 1.48 -26.50 -6.37
C TRP A 125 1.43 -24.95 -6.36
N MET A 126 2.27 -24.28 -7.17
CA MET A 126 2.30 -22.81 -7.24
C MET A 126 1.20 -22.23 -8.13
N VAL A 127 0.69 -22.98 -9.11
CA VAL A 127 -0.17 -22.48 -10.17
C VAL A 127 -1.37 -23.38 -10.40
N PRO A 128 -2.51 -22.84 -10.88
CA PRO A 128 -3.73 -23.63 -11.13
C PRO A 128 -3.75 -24.31 -12.51
N PHE A 129 -2.68 -24.24 -13.27
CA PHE A 129 -2.50 -24.92 -14.56
C PHE A 129 -1.40 -25.97 -14.47
N ASP A 130 -1.32 -26.87 -15.44
CA ASP A 130 -0.28 -27.89 -15.51
C ASP A 130 0.98 -27.35 -16.22
N PRO A 131 2.09 -27.08 -15.49
CA PRO A 131 3.31 -26.55 -16.11
C PRO A 131 4.06 -27.61 -16.93
N SER A 132 3.79 -28.89 -16.76
CA SER A 132 4.41 -29.98 -17.53
C SER A 132 3.83 -30.12 -18.95
N ASN A 133 2.67 -29.50 -19.20
CA ASN A 133 1.98 -29.51 -20.48
C ASN A 133 1.87 -28.10 -21.09
N PRO A 134 2.97 -27.51 -21.59
CA PRO A 134 2.98 -26.16 -22.15
C PRO A 134 2.21 -26.12 -23.47
N GLN A 135 1.08 -25.42 -23.51
CA GLN A 135 0.28 -25.20 -24.72
C GLN A 135 0.58 -23.78 -25.25
N VAL A 136 1.55 -23.69 -26.15
CA VAL A 136 1.93 -22.42 -26.79
C VAL A 136 0.85 -22.00 -27.78
N ASN A 137 0.42 -20.73 -27.72
CA ASN A 137 -0.66 -20.14 -28.52
C ASN A 137 -2.07 -20.78 -28.32
N SER A 138 -2.21 -21.71 -27.37
CA SER A 138 -3.50 -22.30 -27.00
C SER A 138 -3.58 -22.43 -25.49
N PRO A 139 -3.88 -21.35 -24.74
CA PRO A 139 -3.86 -21.35 -23.29
C PRO A 139 -4.73 -22.45 -22.68
N GLN A 140 -4.24 -23.10 -21.62
CA GLN A 140 -5.03 -24.08 -20.86
C GLN A 140 -6.35 -23.47 -20.39
N LEU A 141 -7.40 -24.29 -20.34
CA LEU A 141 -8.78 -23.83 -20.13
C LEU A 141 -8.96 -23.00 -18.84
N VAL A 142 -8.22 -23.32 -17.79
CA VAL A 142 -8.26 -22.54 -16.54
C VAL A 142 -7.82 -21.10 -16.77
N ALA A 143 -6.72 -20.86 -17.45
CA ALA A 143 -6.20 -19.53 -17.76
C ALA A 143 -7.05 -18.84 -18.85
N LYS A 144 -7.40 -19.55 -19.91
CA LYS A 144 -8.22 -19.02 -21.00
C LYS A 144 -9.56 -18.50 -20.48
N ARG A 145 -10.28 -19.31 -19.71
CA ARG A 145 -11.59 -18.93 -19.18
C ARG A 145 -11.49 -17.81 -18.13
N PHE A 146 -10.39 -17.72 -17.39
CA PHE A 146 -10.16 -16.64 -16.47
C PHE A 146 -10.02 -15.28 -17.19
N PHE A 147 -9.24 -15.24 -18.28
CA PHE A 147 -9.01 -14.00 -19.03
C PHE A 147 -10.08 -13.67 -20.08
N GLU A 148 -10.82 -14.67 -20.59
CA GLU A 148 -11.84 -14.47 -21.64
C GLU A 148 -13.29 -14.61 -21.13
N GLY A 149 -13.47 -15.08 -19.89
CA GLY A 149 -14.77 -15.38 -19.31
C GLY A 149 -15.33 -16.75 -19.72
N ILE A 150 -16.28 -17.24 -18.94
CA ILE A 150 -16.98 -18.49 -19.20
C ILE A 150 -18.20 -18.24 -20.08
N ARG A 151 -18.30 -18.96 -21.20
CA ARG A 151 -19.49 -19.00 -22.05
C ARG A 151 -20.15 -20.38 -21.93
N GLY A 152 -21.50 -20.42 -21.91
CA GLY A 152 -22.24 -21.66 -22.11
C GLY A 152 -22.27 -22.63 -20.91
N GLY A 153 -22.54 -22.19 -19.70
CA GLY A 153 -22.90 -23.07 -18.58
C GLY A 153 -21.76 -23.84 -17.91
N TYR A 154 -20.52 -23.59 -18.27
CA TYR A 154 -19.37 -24.22 -17.61
C TYR A 154 -19.18 -23.72 -16.17
N GLU A 155 -18.69 -24.59 -15.30
CA GLU A 155 -18.38 -24.28 -13.91
C GLU A 155 -16.95 -23.74 -13.75
N ILE A 156 -16.74 -22.98 -12.67
CA ILE A 156 -15.42 -22.48 -12.28
C ILE A 156 -14.61 -23.68 -11.75
N PRO A 157 -13.38 -23.93 -12.22
CA PRO A 157 -12.57 -25.06 -11.80
C PRO A 157 -11.93 -24.85 -10.43
N TRP A 158 -12.73 -24.75 -9.37
CA TRP A 158 -12.26 -24.47 -8.00
C TRP A 158 -11.18 -25.43 -7.51
N HIS A 159 -11.27 -26.72 -7.90
CA HIS A 159 -10.31 -27.74 -7.49
C HIS A 159 -8.87 -27.42 -7.93
N GLN A 160 -8.69 -26.71 -9.05
CA GLN A 160 -7.37 -26.30 -9.53
C GLN A 160 -6.83 -25.09 -8.76
N TRP A 161 -7.70 -24.23 -8.22
CA TRP A 161 -7.32 -23.05 -7.48
C TRP A 161 -6.98 -23.31 -6.01
N ILE A 162 -7.59 -24.30 -5.37
CA ILE A 162 -7.44 -24.54 -3.92
C ILE A 162 -5.98 -24.77 -3.53
N GLY A 163 -5.25 -25.63 -4.24
CA GLY A 163 -3.85 -25.91 -3.96
C GLY A 163 -2.97 -24.65 -3.97
N PRO A 164 -2.89 -23.93 -5.10
CA PRO A 164 -2.15 -22.66 -5.18
C PRO A 164 -2.57 -21.65 -4.12
N LEU A 165 -3.86 -21.45 -3.89
CA LEU A 165 -4.35 -20.50 -2.89
C LEU A 165 -3.90 -20.85 -1.46
N VAL A 166 -3.86 -22.13 -1.10
CA VAL A 166 -3.37 -22.58 0.22
C VAL A 166 -1.88 -22.26 0.38
N TRP A 167 -1.08 -22.58 -0.63
CA TRP A 167 0.38 -22.36 -0.55
C TRP A 167 0.78 -20.88 -0.59
N TRP A 168 0.20 -20.09 -1.49
CA TRP A 168 0.43 -18.64 -1.53
C TRP A 168 -0.18 -17.95 -0.31
N GLY A 169 -1.31 -18.45 0.18
CA GLY A 169 -1.92 -18.02 1.43
C GLY A 169 -1.01 -18.26 2.64
N LEU A 170 -0.34 -19.41 2.69
CA LEU A 170 0.65 -19.72 3.72
C LEU A 170 1.82 -18.72 3.68
N LEU A 171 2.38 -18.43 2.50
CA LEU A 171 3.42 -17.42 2.36
C LEU A 171 2.95 -16.05 2.84
N ALA A 172 1.75 -15.63 2.44
CA ALA A 172 1.18 -14.36 2.89
C ALA A 172 1.01 -14.31 4.41
N LEU A 173 0.52 -15.38 5.04
CA LEU A 173 0.38 -15.48 6.49
C LEU A 173 1.73 -15.45 7.21
N LEU A 174 2.79 -16.05 6.65
CA LEU A 174 4.14 -15.97 7.19
C LEU A 174 4.69 -14.54 7.12
N ILE A 175 4.52 -13.85 5.99
CA ILE A 175 4.94 -12.44 5.85
C ILE A 175 4.13 -11.54 6.80
N PHE A 176 2.81 -11.70 6.87
CA PHE A 176 1.95 -10.91 7.76
C PHE A 176 2.22 -11.24 9.24
N GLY A 177 2.54 -12.49 9.57
CA GLY A 177 3.00 -12.89 10.90
C GLY A 177 4.32 -12.23 11.29
N ALA A 178 5.28 -12.17 10.37
CA ALA A 178 6.52 -11.42 10.59
C ALA A 178 6.25 -9.92 10.81
N PHE A 179 5.34 -9.31 10.04
CA PHE A 179 4.93 -7.93 10.21
C PHE A 179 4.19 -7.67 11.53
N LEU A 180 3.33 -8.60 11.97
CA LEU A 180 2.64 -8.51 13.26
C LEU A 180 3.64 -8.54 14.42
N CYS A 181 4.60 -9.45 14.37
CA CYS A 181 5.66 -9.55 15.37
C CYS A 181 6.53 -8.29 15.37
N LEU A 182 6.92 -7.79 14.19
CA LEU A 182 7.69 -6.56 14.04
C LEU A 182 6.91 -5.34 14.55
N ALA A 183 5.62 -5.22 14.24
CA ALA A 183 4.76 -4.16 14.75
C ALA A 183 4.65 -4.18 16.28
N SER A 184 4.55 -5.36 16.89
CA SER A 184 4.55 -5.53 18.35
C SER A 184 5.85 -5.04 19.00
N ILE A 185 7.00 -5.30 18.34
CA ILE A 185 8.32 -4.82 18.80
C ILE A 185 8.45 -3.30 18.62
N LEU A 186 8.08 -2.78 17.45
CA LEU A 186 8.28 -1.37 17.08
C LEU A 186 7.32 -0.42 17.81
N ARG A 187 6.12 -0.87 18.17
CA ARG A 187 5.07 -0.03 18.75
C ARG A 187 5.58 0.83 19.90
N ARG A 188 6.17 0.19 20.93
CA ARG A 188 6.63 0.92 22.13
C ARG A 188 7.70 1.94 21.79
N GLN A 189 8.63 1.59 20.89
CA GLN A 189 9.67 2.51 20.45
C GLN A 189 9.05 3.74 19.76
N TRP A 190 8.12 3.53 18.83
CA TRP A 190 7.58 4.61 17.99
C TRP A 190 6.45 5.39 18.67
N VAL A 191 5.59 4.73 19.46
CA VAL A 191 4.45 5.39 20.10
C VAL A 191 4.83 6.02 21.44
N ASP A 192 5.58 5.30 22.27
CA ASP A 192 5.84 5.73 23.66
C ASP A 192 7.17 6.50 23.78
N ASN A 193 8.27 6.01 23.15
CA ASN A 193 9.59 6.63 23.25
C ASN A 193 9.73 7.81 22.26
N GLU A 194 9.50 7.60 20.97
CA GLU A 194 9.66 8.63 19.92
C GLU A 194 8.41 9.50 19.74
N LYS A 195 7.25 9.06 20.23
CA LYS A 195 5.96 9.79 20.21
C LYS A 195 5.55 10.23 18.81
N LEU A 196 5.67 9.31 17.84
CA LEU A 196 5.26 9.59 16.45
C LEU A 196 3.76 9.93 16.37
N THR A 197 3.41 10.74 15.40
CA THR A 197 2.09 11.37 15.28
C THR A 197 0.99 10.43 14.80
N PHE A 198 1.31 9.40 14.01
CA PHE A 198 0.36 8.47 13.38
C PHE A 198 -0.86 9.19 12.77
N PRO A 199 -0.66 10.03 11.76
CA PRO A 199 -1.72 10.90 11.26
C PRO A 199 -2.95 10.15 10.73
N LEU A 200 -2.77 8.93 10.19
CA LEU A 200 -3.86 8.10 9.64
C LEU A 200 -4.85 7.63 10.72
N ALA A 201 -4.35 7.33 11.92
CA ALA A 201 -5.18 6.94 13.06
C ALA A 201 -6.02 8.11 13.62
N GLN A 202 -5.68 9.37 13.30
CA GLN A 202 -6.36 10.53 13.87
C GLN A 202 -7.79 10.67 13.37
N LEU A 203 -8.05 10.46 12.07
CA LEU A 203 -9.40 10.65 11.51
C LEU A 203 -10.44 9.74 12.18
N PRO A 204 -10.29 8.40 12.23
CA PRO A 204 -11.27 7.54 12.88
C PRO A 204 -11.44 7.84 14.37
N LEU A 205 -10.36 8.19 15.08
CA LEU A 205 -10.43 8.59 16.48
C LEU A 205 -11.24 9.89 16.69
N GLU A 206 -11.05 10.89 15.84
CA GLU A 206 -11.82 12.14 15.90
C GLU A 206 -13.29 11.93 15.56
N MET A 207 -13.60 11.04 14.59
CA MET A 207 -14.98 10.75 14.18
C MET A 207 -15.82 10.11 15.28
N VAL A 208 -15.20 9.34 16.20
CA VAL A 208 -15.92 8.68 17.32
C VAL A 208 -15.80 9.42 18.63
N ARG A 209 -15.02 10.49 18.71
CA ARG A 209 -14.81 11.24 19.94
C ARG A 209 -16.08 11.99 20.34
N ASP A 210 -16.81 11.44 21.31
CA ASP A 210 -17.97 12.09 21.96
C ASP A 210 -17.44 13.17 22.91
N GLY A 211 -17.29 14.41 22.43
CA GLY A 211 -16.96 15.56 23.27
C GLY A 211 -18.21 16.35 23.64
N ARG A 212 -18.31 16.79 24.90
CA ARG A 212 -19.30 17.79 25.33
C ARG A 212 -19.16 19.12 24.58
N ASP A 213 -17.96 19.36 24.01
CA ASP A 213 -17.65 20.50 23.15
C ASP A 213 -17.73 20.08 21.68
N ALA A 214 -18.67 20.64 20.94
CA ALA A 214 -18.92 20.55 19.51
C ALA A 214 -18.23 19.35 18.79
N GLY A 215 -18.81 18.16 18.89
CA GLY A 215 -18.27 16.95 18.25
C GLY A 215 -18.02 17.14 16.77
N PHE A 216 -17.14 16.33 16.18
CA PHE A 216 -16.70 16.41 14.80
C PHE A 216 -17.84 16.68 13.79
N PHE A 217 -18.95 15.97 13.91
CA PHE A 217 -20.13 16.14 13.04
C PHE A 217 -21.03 17.36 13.37
N ARG A 218 -20.82 18.03 14.50
CA ARG A 218 -21.54 19.28 14.86
C ARG A 218 -20.81 20.53 14.35
N ASN A 219 -19.54 20.41 13.99
CA ASN A 219 -18.76 21.53 13.51
C ASN A 219 -19.14 21.89 12.06
N ARG A 220 -19.55 23.13 11.82
CA ARG A 220 -19.90 23.63 10.48
C ARG A 220 -18.75 23.54 9.49
N LEU A 221 -17.50 23.70 9.95
CA LEU A 221 -16.33 23.63 9.10
C LEU A 221 -16.10 22.21 8.56
N THR A 222 -16.45 21.15 9.31
CA THR A 222 -16.40 19.77 8.82
C THR A 222 -17.32 19.58 7.62
N TRP A 223 -18.55 20.09 7.68
CA TRP A 223 -19.50 19.98 6.59
C TRP A 223 -19.17 20.88 5.39
N LEU A 224 -18.58 22.06 5.62
CA LEU A 224 -18.02 22.87 4.53
C LEU A 224 -16.87 22.15 3.83
N GLY A 225 -15.97 21.54 4.58
CA GLY A 225 -14.90 20.70 4.03
C GLY A 225 -15.44 19.52 3.23
N PHE A 226 -16.45 18.82 3.76
CA PHE A 226 -17.14 17.72 3.07
C PHE A 226 -17.80 18.17 1.77
N ALA A 227 -18.44 19.32 1.76
CA ALA A 227 -19.19 19.81 0.61
C ALA A 227 -18.31 20.08 -0.61
N VAL A 228 -17.06 20.50 -0.43
CA VAL A 228 -16.14 20.79 -1.54
C VAL A 228 -15.97 19.59 -2.47
N PRO A 229 -15.40 18.45 -2.03
CA PRO A 229 -15.29 17.27 -2.88
C PRO A 229 -16.67 16.69 -3.25
N ALA A 230 -17.67 16.76 -2.37
CA ALA A 230 -19.00 16.24 -2.67
C ALA A 230 -19.63 16.93 -3.88
N ILE A 231 -19.54 18.25 -3.98
CA ILE A 231 -20.03 19.01 -5.14
C ILE A 231 -19.25 18.64 -6.40
N VAL A 232 -17.90 18.62 -6.33
CA VAL A 232 -17.05 18.34 -7.49
C VAL A 232 -17.32 16.93 -8.04
N PHE A 233 -17.30 15.90 -7.20
CA PHE A 233 -17.54 14.53 -7.66
C PHE A 233 -18.99 14.27 -8.06
N THR A 234 -19.96 15.02 -7.51
CA THR A 234 -21.34 14.97 -7.98
C THR A 234 -21.45 15.55 -9.40
N LEU A 235 -20.84 16.70 -9.67
CA LEU A 235 -20.81 17.30 -11.01
C LEU A 235 -20.14 16.37 -12.01
N ASN A 236 -18.94 15.86 -11.69
CA ASN A 236 -18.20 14.97 -12.56
C ASN A 236 -18.95 13.63 -12.82
N GLY A 237 -19.62 13.10 -11.81
CA GLY A 237 -20.43 11.89 -11.96
C GLY A 237 -21.67 12.12 -12.81
N LEU A 238 -22.36 13.24 -12.62
CA LEU A 238 -23.52 13.62 -13.44
C LEU A 238 -23.13 13.94 -14.88
N HIS A 239 -21.93 14.49 -15.11
CA HIS A 239 -21.40 14.71 -16.48
C HIS A 239 -21.34 13.41 -17.28
N GLY A 240 -20.95 12.30 -16.63
CA GLY A 240 -20.91 10.98 -17.28
C GLY A 240 -22.29 10.49 -17.78
N TRP A 241 -23.38 11.01 -17.20
CA TRP A 241 -24.76 10.68 -17.60
C TRP A 241 -25.39 11.78 -18.44
N PHE A 242 -25.06 13.02 -18.14
CA PHE A 242 -25.58 14.22 -18.79
C PHE A 242 -24.41 15.10 -19.25
N PRO A 243 -23.94 14.96 -20.51
CA PRO A 243 -22.79 15.73 -21.01
C PRO A 243 -22.95 17.26 -20.96
N SER A 244 -24.18 17.76 -20.77
CA SER A 244 -24.46 19.19 -20.56
C SER A 244 -24.03 19.72 -19.18
N VAL A 245 -23.83 18.83 -18.19
CA VAL A 245 -23.30 19.21 -16.87
C VAL A 245 -21.80 19.46 -17.00
N PRO A 246 -21.26 20.58 -16.47
CA PRO A 246 -19.84 20.85 -16.57
C PRO A 246 -19.00 19.82 -15.79
N MET A 247 -17.87 19.38 -16.38
CA MET A 247 -16.86 18.55 -15.74
C MET A 247 -15.71 19.41 -15.25
N LEU A 248 -15.26 19.19 -14.02
CA LEU A 248 -14.07 19.80 -13.47
C LEU A 248 -12.90 18.82 -13.62
N ASN A 249 -11.94 19.19 -14.46
CA ASN A 249 -10.74 18.37 -14.64
C ASN A 249 -9.83 18.51 -13.41
N LEU A 250 -9.55 17.37 -12.76
CA LEU A 250 -8.70 17.28 -11.57
C LEU A 250 -7.28 16.80 -11.89
N GLU A 251 -6.96 16.61 -13.18
CA GLU A 251 -5.70 16.08 -13.65
C GLU A 251 -5.14 16.95 -14.77
N VAL A 252 -3.85 17.35 -14.64
CA VAL A 252 -3.12 18.07 -15.66
C VAL A 252 -1.74 17.43 -15.83
N HIS A 253 -1.37 17.11 -17.06
CA HIS A 253 -0.10 16.50 -17.42
C HIS A 253 0.90 17.57 -17.86
N LEU A 254 1.88 17.89 -17.02
CA LEU A 254 2.88 18.95 -17.32
C LEU A 254 3.80 18.59 -18.48
N GLU A 255 4.10 17.33 -18.66
CA GLU A 255 4.95 16.86 -19.76
C GLU A 255 4.38 17.18 -21.14
N GLN A 256 3.06 17.33 -21.27
CA GLN A 256 2.42 17.71 -22.54
C GLN A 256 2.75 19.15 -22.97
N TYR A 257 3.10 20.00 -22.04
CA TYR A 257 3.49 21.40 -22.27
C TYR A 257 5.01 21.58 -22.40
N ALA A 258 5.77 20.61 -21.94
CA ALA A 258 7.24 20.64 -21.90
C ALA A 258 7.86 20.00 -23.14
N VAL A 259 7.42 20.42 -24.36
CA VAL A 259 7.81 19.79 -25.62
C VAL A 259 9.19 20.21 -26.15
N ASN A 260 9.69 21.37 -25.73
CA ASN A 260 10.96 21.91 -26.20
C ASN A 260 12.13 21.54 -25.30
N PRO A 261 13.35 21.28 -25.84
CA PRO A 261 14.55 21.16 -25.02
C PRO A 261 14.83 22.41 -24.18
N PRO A 262 15.34 22.28 -22.95
CA PRO A 262 15.67 21.01 -22.28
C PRO A 262 14.49 20.37 -21.53
N TRP A 263 13.32 21.01 -21.51
CA TRP A 263 12.18 20.62 -20.68
C TRP A 263 11.49 19.33 -21.14
N ASN A 264 11.65 18.92 -22.39
CA ASN A 264 11.15 17.64 -22.91
C ASN A 264 11.68 16.40 -22.16
N HIS A 265 12.72 16.57 -21.36
CA HIS A 265 13.27 15.50 -20.50
C HIS A 265 12.62 15.42 -19.10
N ILE A 266 11.62 16.27 -18.79
CA ILE A 266 10.96 16.27 -17.46
C ILE A 266 10.34 14.94 -17.09
N GLY A 267 9.96 14.13 -18.11
CA GLY A 267 9.29 12.84 -17.93
C GLY A 267 7.86 12.98 -17.42
N TYR A 268 7.24 11.86 -17.08
CA TYR A 268 5.86 11.81 -16.61
C TYR A 268 5.67 12.59 -15.30
N THR A 269 4.97 13.71 -15.38
CA THR A 269 4.81 14.66 -14.25
C THR A 269 3.36 15.18 -14.18
N PRO A 270 2.41 14.31 -13.78
CA PRO A 270 1.02 14.70 -13.62
C PRO A 270 0.81 15.57 -12.38
N MET A 271 -0.16 16.47 -12.44
CA MET A 271 -0.73 17.18 -11.29
C MET A 271 -2.12 16.64 -11.03
N PHE A 272 -2.27 15.80 -10.02
CA PHE A 272 -3.57 15.33 -9.54
C PHE A 272 -4.04 16.20 -8.38
N LEU A 273 -5.25 16.73 -8.46
CA LEU A 273 -5.86 17.46 -7.35
C LEU A 273 -6.75 16.53 -6.53
N SER A 274 -6.22 15.95 -5.46
CA SER A 274 -6.98 15.21 -4.46
C SER A 274 -7.28 16.12 -3.26
N PHE A 275 -8.57 16.32 -2.98
CA PHE A 275 -9.00 17.07 -1.80
C PHE A 275 -8.68 16.29 -0.51
N ALA A 276 -8.81 14.96 -0.54
CA ALA A 276 -8.40 14.11 0.57
C ALA A 276 -6.89 14.20 0.79
N GLY A 277 -6.09 14.22 -0.29
CA GLY A 277 -4.65 14.42 -0.21
C GLY A 277 -4.30 15.76 0.42
N VAL A 278 -4.89 16.88 -0.05
CA VAL A 278 -4.68 18.20 0.54
C VAL A 278 -5.12 18.22 2.01
N GLY A 279 -6.29 17.66 2.31
CA GLY A 279 -6.83 17.59 3.68
C GLY A 279 -5.92 16.83 4.62
N PHE A 280 -5.40 15.70 4.15
CA PHE A 280 -4.53 14.85 4.93
C PHE A 280 -3.14 15.47 5.14
N PHE A 281 -2.52 15.97 4.07
CA PHE A 281 -1.21 16.62 4.14
C PHE A 281 -1.22 17.88 5.01
N PHE A 282 -2.33 18.59 5.13
CA PHE A 282 -2.45 19.70 6.07
C PHE A 282 -2.20 19.30 7.54
N LEU A 283 -2.39 18.03 7.90
CA LEU A 283 -2.11 17.54 9.26
C LEU A 283 -0.60 17.38 9.54
N LEU A 284 0.23 17.20 8.50
CA LEU A 284 1.66 16.91 8.62
C LEU A 284 2.49 18.14 9.01
N PRO A 285 3.69 17.97 9.61
CA PRO A 285 4.63 19.06 9.85
C PRO A 285 5.02 19.81 8.57
N VAL A 286 5.24 21.14 8.68
CA VAL A 286 5.54 22.00 7.51
C VAL A 286 6.85 21.58 6.83
N GLU A 287 7.86 21.18 7.60
CA GLU A 287 9.16 20.74 7.11
C GLU A 287 9.05 19.42 6.31
N MET A 288 8.20 18.51 6.75
CA MET A 288 7.92 17.27 6.03
C MET A 288 7.25 17.56 4.69
N LEU A 289 6.20 18.40 4.69
CA LEU A 289 5.52 18.82 3.47
C LEU A 289 6.46 19.48 2.46
N PHE A 290 7.29 20.41 2.96
CA PHE A 290 8.29 21.06 2.13
C PHE A 290 9.24 20.06 1.47
N SER A 291 9.76 19.12 2.25
CA SER A 291 10.72 18.12 1.78
C SER A 291 10.12 17.18 0.74
N LEU A 292 8.86 16.74 0.91
CA LEU A 292 8.19 15.81 0.00
C LEU A 292 8.07 16.40 -1.41
N TRP A 293 7.44 17.56 -1.57
CA TRP A 293 7.28 18.14 -2.92
C TRP A 293 8.60 18.66 -3.48
N PHE A 294 9.47 19.23 -2.64
CA PHE A 294 10.76 19.80 -3.08
C PHE A 294 11.66 18.73 -3.70
N PHE A 295 11.84 17.59 -3.01
CA PHE A 295 12.69 16.52 -3.54
C PHE A 295 12.07 15.84 -4.76
N PHE A 296 10.74 15.76 -4.87
CA PHE A 296 10.10 15.31 -6.11
C PHE A 296 10.46 16.23 -7.28
N VAL A 297 10.29 17.54 -7.14
CA VAL A 297 10.65 18.51 -8.18
C VAL A 297 12.14 18.44 -8.50
N LEU A 298 13.00 18.25 -7.49
CA LEU A 298 14.44 18.08 -7.68
C LEU A 298 14.74 16.86 -8.56
N THR A 299 14.03 15.74 -8.43
CA THR A 299 14.23 14.57 -9.33
C THR A 299 13.89 14.91 -10.78
N ARG A 300 12.86 15.74 -11.01
CA ARG A 300 12.49 16.19 -12.36
C ARG A 300 13.57 17.12 -12.95
N LEU A 301 14.10 18.04 -12.15
CA LEU A 301 15.22 18.87 -12.56
C LEU A 301 16.49 18.05 -12.85
N GLN A 302 16.78 17.02 -12.06
CA GLN A 302 17.88 16.09 -12.35
C GLN A 302 17.71 15.42 -13.73
N GLN A 303 16.48 15.00 -14.10
CA GLN A 303 16.21 14.43 -15.43
C GLN A 303 16.42 15.44 -16.54
N VAL A 304 15.95 16.69 -16.37
CA VAL A 304 16.14 17.76 -17.34
C VAL A 304 17.63 18.07 -17.53
N VAL A 305 18.39 18.18 -16.45
CA VAL A 305 19.85 18.43 -16.50
C VAL A 305 20.57 17.26 -17.19
N ALA A 306 20.29 16.01 -16.79
CA ALA A 306 20.91 14.83 -17.39
C ALA A 306 20.60 14.73 -18.91
N GLY A 307 19.34 15.02 -19.30
CA GLY A 307 18.95 15.07 -20.70
C GLY A 307 19.63 16.17 -21.50
N SER A 308 19.86 17.35 -20.88
CA SER A 308 20.59 18.46 -21.53
C SER A 308 22.04 18.11 -21.87
N TYR A 309 22.65 17.21 -21.10
CA TYR A 309 24.00 16.70 -21.34
C TYR A 309 24.00 15.38 -22.15
N ASN A 310 22.88 14.98 -22.75
CA ASN A 310 22.73 13.71 -23.48
C ASN A 310 23.23 12.48 -22.68
N MET A 311 23.07 12.49 -21.38
CA MET A 311 23.39 11.33 -20.57
C MET A 311 22.42 10.19 -20.88
N ASP A 312 22.95 8.96 -20.99
CA ASP A 312 22.10 7.77 -21.07
C ASP A 312 21.32 7.63 -19.75
N MET A 313 19.99 7.64 -19.86
CA MET A 313 19.08 7.56 -18.73
C MET A 313 18.15 6.36 -18.85
N PRO A 314 18.66 5.13 -18.71
CA PRO A 314 17.81 3.95 -18.69
C PRO A 314 16.76 4.05 -17.58
N GLY A 315 15.61 3.42 -17.82
CA GLY A 315 14.56 3.29 -16.79
C GLY A 315 14.99 2.32 -15.70
N MET A 316 14.52 2.56 -14.47
CA MET A 316 14.57 1.55 -13.42
C MET A 316 13.61 0.41 -13.79
N PRO A 317 14.05 -0.87 -13.73
CA PRO A 317 13.21 -1.98 -14.16
C PRO A 317 11.83 -1.98 -13.49
N ILE A 318 10.79 -1.97 -14.30
CA ILE A 318 9.37 -1.98 -13.88
C ILE A 318 8.90 -0.81 -12.99
N TYR A 319 9.68 0.27 -12.90
CA TYR A 319 9.29 1.51 -12.21
C TYR A 319 9.32 2.71 -13.16
N PRO A 320 8.43 3.72 -12.96
CA PRO A 320 8.37 4.91 -13.79
C PRO A 320 9.45 5.95 -13.43
N THR A 321 10.62 5.51 -13.01
CA THR A 321 11.75 6.38 -12.64
C THR A 321 13.01 6.01 -13.40
N LYS A 322 13.96 6.94 -13.48
CA LYS A 322 15.25 6.69 -14.10
C LYS A 322 16.16 5.90 -13.14
N LEU A 323 17.02 5.07 -13.72
CA LEU A 323 17.92 4.18 -13.00
C LEU A 323 18.75 4.93 -11.95
N PHE A 324 19.39 6.02 -12.35
CA PHE A 324 20.25 6.80 -11.46
C PHE A 324 19.50 7.40 -10.26
N ILE A 325 18.20 7.75 -10.42
CA ILE A 325 17.36 8.21 -9.32
C ILE A 325 16.92 7.03 -8.43
N GLY A 326 16.56 5.90 -9.03
CA GLY A 326 16.18 4.68 -8.28
C GLY A 326 17.28 4.22 -7.34
N TYR A 327 18.55 4.25 -7.79
CA TYR A 327 19.70 3.89 -6.93
C TYR A 327 20.01 4.97 -5.89
N GLN A 328 19.78 6.26 -6.14
CA GLN A 328 19.83 7.29 -5.09
C GLN A 328 18.81 7.00 -3.97
N VAL A 329 17.58 6.69 -4.33
CA VAL A 329 16.53 6.30 -3.37
C VAL A 329 16.90 5.03 -2.61
N MET A 330 17.45 4.03 -3.30
CA MET A 330 17.94 2.80 -2.64
C MET A 330 18.98 3.11 -1.59
N GLY A 331 20.02 3.92 -1.90
CA GLY A 331 21.01 4.36 -0.94
C GLY A 331 20.40 5.09 0.26
N ALA A 332 19.38 5.93 0.02
CA ALA A 332 18.65 6.60 1.08
C ALA A 332 17.93 5.63 2.02
N TYR A 333 17.27 4.59 1.48
CA TYR A 333 16.60 3.57 2.30
C TYR A 333 17.56 2.82 3.21
N PHE A 334 18.73 2.45 2.71
CA PHE A 334 19.75 1.75 3.51
C PHE A 334 20.26 2.61 4.67
N ILE A 335 20.53 3.89 4.43
CA ILE A 335 20.94 4.82 5.50
C ILE A 335 19.83 5.05 6.50
N LEU A 336 18.59 5.25 6.05
CA LEU A 336 17.46 5.43 6.96
C LEU A 336 17.18 4.18 7.80
N ALA A 337 17.20 2.99 7.20
CA ALA A 337 17.03 1.75 7.95
C ALA A 337 18.16 1.58 8.99
N GLY A 338 19.41 1.85 8.60
CA GLY A 338 20.54 1.85 9.52
C GLY A 338 20.40 2.87 10.65
N TYR A 339 19.93 4.07 10.35
CA TYR A 339 19.66 5.10 11.35
C TYR A 339 18.53 4.70 12.32
N LEU A 340 17.42 4.16 11.81
CA LEU A 340 16.32 3.67 12.64
C LEU A 340 16.77 2.53 13.57
N LEU A 341 17.56 1.60 13.05
CA LEU A 341 18.15 0.54 13.87
C LEU A 341 19.10 1.10 14.93
N TYR A 342 19.95 2.05 14.56
CA TYR A 342 20.90 2.69 15.49
C TYR A 342 20.18 3.39 16.66
N VAL A 343 19.16 4.19 16.36
CA VAL A 343 18.35 4.88 17.38
C VAL A 343 17.60 3.88 18.27
N SER A 344 17.16 2.77 17.70
CA SER A 344 16.43 1.72 18.43
C SER A 344 17.35 0.75 19.19
N LEU A 345 18.68 0.78 18.98
CA LEU A 345 19.62 -0.18 19.61
C LEU A 345 19.51 -0.27 21.13
N PRO A 346 19.43 0.83 21.92
CA PRO A 346 19.27 0.74 23.37
C PRO A 346 18.01 -0.05 23.76
N TYR A 347 16.90 0.25 23.09
CA TYR A 347 15.62 -0.42 23.31
C TYR A 347 15.66 -1.90 22.92
N LEU A 348 16.23 -2.23 21.75
CA LEU A 348 16.39 -3.60 21.29
C LEU A 348 17.30 -4.44 22.22
N ARG A 349 18.34 -3.82 22.79
CA ARG A 349 19.18 -4.47 23.81
C ARG A 349 18.40 -4.76 25.09
N HIS A 350 17.51 -3.85 25.50
CA HIS A 350 16.62 -4.10 26.66
C HIS A 350 15.64 -5.24 26.38
N ILE A 351 15.02 -5.29 25.20
CA ILE A 351 14.16 -6.42 24.79
C ILE A 351 14.94 -7.73 24.84
N TRP A 352 16.16 -7.75 24.27
CA TRP A 352 16.99 -8.95 24.26
C TRP A 352 17.32 -9.44 25.67
N ARG A 353 17.71 -8.54 26.58
CA ARG A 353 17.97 -8.86 27.98
C ARG A 353 16.74 -9.40 28.70
N THR A 354 15.58 -8.79 28.48
CA THR A 354 14.31 -9.26 29.05
C THR A 354 13.95 -10.65 28.55
N THR A 355 14.16 -10.90 27.25
CA THR A 355 13.92 -12.22 26.64
C THR A 355 14.88 -13.28 27.20
N ALA A 356 16.12 -12.93 27.49
CA ALA A 356 17.14 -13.79 28.11
C ALA A 356 16.93 -13.99 29.63
N GLY A 357 15.91 -13.37 30.23
CA GLY A 357 15.63 -13.48 31.68
C GLY A 357 16.43 -12.54 32.58
N ALA A 358 17.17 -11.60 32.00
CA ALA A 358 18.04 -10.64 32.73
C ALA A 358 17.52 -9.19 32.67
N GLY A 359 16.26 -8.96 32.24
CA GLY A 359 15.68 -7.63 32.06
C GLY A 359 14.35 -7.46 32.79
N GLU A 360 13.97 -6.20 33.05
CA GLU A 360 12.77 -5.81 33.79
C GLU A 360 11.69 -5.12 32.94
N LEU A 361 11.77 -5.20 31.60
CA LEU A 361 10.73 -4.60 30.76
C LEU A 361 9.40 -5.33 30.94
N ASP A 362 8.39 -4.63 31.45
CA ASP A 362 7.03 -5.14 31.48
C ASP A 362 6.43 -5.14 30.06
N ASP A 363 6.08 -6.32 29.59
CA ASP A 363 5.43 -6.57 28.28
C ASP A 363 3.99 -7.07 28.44
N SER A 364 3.45 -7.03 29.68
CA SER A 364 2.10 -7.51 29.98
C SER A 364 1.00 -6.75 29.22
N SER A 365 1.23 -5.49 28.90
CA SER A 365 0.32 -4.62 28.16
C SER A 365 0.55 -4.63 26.63
N GLU A 366 1.61 -5.27 26.13
CA GLU A 366 1.89 -5.34 24.69
C GLU A 366 0.99 -6.36 23.97
N LEU A 367 0.91 -6.26 22.63
CA LEU A 367 0.13 -7.17 21.79
C LEU A 367 0.61 -8.61 21.96
N LEU A 368 1.91 -8.82 21.85
CA LEU A 368 2.61 -10.09 22.08
C LEU A 368 3.74 -9.87 23.10
N PRO A 369 3.96 -10.83 24.02
CA PRO A 369 5.17 -10.83 24.83
C PRO A 369 6.43 -10.79 23.95
N TYR A 370 7.47 -10.07 24.37
CA TYR A 370 8.67 -9.88 23.55
C TYR A 370 9.35 -11.20 23.16
N ARG A 371 9.33 -12.22 24.03
CA ARG A 371 9.79 -13.57 23.70
C ARG A 371 9.03 -14.15 22.52
N THR A 372 7.71 -14.09 22.56
CA THR A 372 6.84 -14.61 21.49
C THR A 372 7.01 -13.81 20.22
N ALA A 373 7.14 -12.47 20.31
CA ALA A 373 7.33 -11.61 19.15
C ALA A 373 8.67 -11.89 18.44
N LEU A 374 9.78 -12.04 19.17
CA LEU A 374 11.08 -12.37 18.59
C LEU A 374 11.11 -13.78 17.98
N ALA A 375 10.62 -14.77 18.73
CA ALA A 375 10.54 -16.16 18.26
C ALA A 375 9.59 -16.28 17.05
N GLY A 376 8.44 -15.60 17.09
CA GLY A 376 7.49 -15.55 15.98
C GLY A 376 8.05 -14.87 14.74
N LEU A 377 8.77 -13.75 14.91
CA LEU A 377 9.46 -13.07 13.80
C LEU A 377 10.48 -14.00 13.13
N ALA A 378 11.32 -14.66 13.93
CA ALA A 378 12.31 -15.61 13.41
C ALA A 378 11.63 -16.81 12.71
N ALA A 379 10.60 -17.40 13.33
CA ALA A 379 9.89 -18.54 12.76
C ALA A 379 9.17 -18.18 11.45
N CYS A 380 8.49 -17.03 11.40
CA CYS A 380 7.81 -16.56 10.19
C CYS A 380 8.80 -16.21 9.08
N PHE A 381 9.91 -15.54 9.41
CA PHE A 381 10.96 -15.20 8.46
C PHE A 381 11.63 -16.44 7.86
N LEU A 382 12.04 -17.39 8.71
CA LEU A 382 12.61 -18.65 8.27
C LEU A 382 11.59 -19.53 7.53
N GLY A 383 10.34 -19.57 7.97
CA GLY A 383 9.26 -20.26 7.27
C GLY A 383 9.04 -19.72 5.86
N ALA A 384 9.06 -18.40 5.67
CA ALA A 384 8.98 -17.78 4.34
C ALA A 384 10.22 -18.11 3.49
N ALA A 385 11.42 -18.13 4.08
CA ALA A 385 12.63 -18.55 3.37
C ALA A 385 12.59 -20.04 2.93
N VAL A 386 12.05 -20.90 3.78
CA VAL A 386 11.82 -22.32 3.44
C VAL A 386 10.80 -22.45 2.32
N TRP A 387 9.72 -21.66 2.34
CA TRP A 387 8.75 -21.63 1.26
C TRP A 387 9.40 -21.22 -0.08
N PHE A 388 10.23 -20.17 -0.10
CA PHE A 388 10.96 -19.77 -1.31
C PHE A 388 11.94 -20.85 -1.80
N ALA A 389 12.62 -21.53 -0.87
CA ALA A 389 13.49 -22.65 -1.23
C ALA A 389 12.70 -23.83 -1.81
N ALA A 390 11.52 -24.16 -1.27
CA ALA A 390 10.63 -25.17 -1.81
C ALA A 390 10.10 -24.81 -3.20
N ALA A 391 9.87 -23.51 -3.46
CA ALA A 391 9.49 -23.01 -4.78
C ALA A 391 10.63 -23.10 -5.81
N GLY A 392 11.87 -23.31 -5.38
CA GLY A 392 13.05 -23.47 -6.26
C GLY A 392 14.05 -22.31 -6.19
N MET A 393 13.90 -21.40 -5.23
CA MET A 393 14.87 -20.31 -5.00
C MET A 393 16.03 -20.82 -4.14
N SER A 394 17.24 -20.37 -4.45
CA SER A 394 18.43 -20.66 -3.63
C SER A 394 18.26 -20.09 -2.21
N PRO A 395 18.59 -20.85 -1.13
CA PRO A 395 18.34 -20.40 0.26
C PRO A 395 18.99 -19.06 0.61
N TRP A 396 20.21 -18.81 0.13
CA TRP A 396 20.90 -17.54 0.36
C TRP A 396 20.13 -16.36 -0.26
N LEU A 397 19.59 -16.55 -1.47
CA LEU A 397 18.82 -15.54 -2.17
C LEU A 397 17.48 -15.30 -1.47
N ALA A 398 16.82 -16.35 -0.99
CA ALA A 398 15.59 -16.26 -0.20
C ALA A 398 15.80 -15.41 1.06
N LEU A 399 16.83 -15.68 1.82
CA LEU A 399 17.19 -14.91 3.04
C LEU A 399 17.56 -13.46 2.69
N PHE A 400 18.32 -13.25 1.62
CA PHE A 400 18.69 -11.91 1.16
C PHE A 400 17.45 -11.10 0.74
N GLN A 401 16.57 -11.65 -0.10
CA GLN A 401 15.35 -10.97 -0.57
C GLN A 401 14.43 -10.61 0.60
N LEU A 402 14.16 -11.55 1.49
CA LEU A 402 13.34 -11.32 2.68
C LEU A 402 14.01 -10.33 3.65
N GLY A 403 15.32 -10.41 3.83
CA GLY A 403 16.07 -9.50 4.69
C GLY A 403 15.96 -8.04 4.23
N VAL A 404 16.21 -7.79 2.95
CA VAL A 404 16.08 -6.46 2.35
C VAL A 404 14.61 -6.00 2.41
N PHE A 405 13.66 -6.88 2.10
CA PHE A 405 12.24 -6.55 2.11
C PHE A 405 11.73 -6.15 3.51
N VAL A 406 11.95 -7.01 4.52
CA VAL A 406 11.38 -6.82 5.86
C VAL A 406 12.13 -5.74 6.64
N PHE A 407 13.46 -5.77 6.65
CA PHE A 407 14.26 -4.92 7.54
C PHE A 407 14.73 -3.60 6.93
N ILE A 408 14.63 -3.44 5.61
CA ILE A 408 14.97 -2.17 4.94
C ILE A 408 13.71 -1.55 4.35
N ILE A 409 13.08 -2.21 3.39
CA ILE A 409 11.98 -1.62 2.63
C ILE A 409 10.74 -1.43 3.51
N ALA A 410 10.21 -2.50 4.11
CA ALA A 410 8.99 -2.44 4.90
C ALA A 410 9.16 -1.55 6.15
N LEU A 411 10.34 -1.57 6.79
CA LEU A 411 10.65 -0.73 7.96
C LEU A 411 10.62 0.76 7.60
N VAL A 412 11.31 1.18 6.52
CA VAL A 412 11.32 2.59 6.09
C VAL A 412 9.93 3.03 5.61
N MET A 413 9.20 2.15 4.92
CA MET A 413 7.83 2.42 4.52
C MET A 413 6.88 2.59 5.70
N ALA A 414 6.95 1.71 6.69
CA ALA A 414 6.17 1.84 7.91
C ALA A 414 6.50 3.14 8.65
N ARG A 415 7.78 3.53 8.68
CA ARG A 415 8.20 4.82 9.23
C ARG A 415 7.63 6.00 8.45
N SER A 416 7.62 5.93 7.12
CA SER A 416 7.08 6.99 6.26
C SER A 416 5.58 7.24 6.49
N VAL A 417 4.83 6.21 6.86
CA VAL A 417 3.41 6.34 7.23
C VAL A 417 3.26 6.86 8.67
N ALA A 418 3.96 6.29 9.62
CA ALA A 418 3.82 6.63 11.04
C ALA A 418 4.31 8.07 11.37
N GLU A 419 5.36 8.54 10.71
CA GLU A 419 5.95 9.88 10.87
C GLU A 419 5.52 10.83 9.76
N GLY A 420 5.67 10.40 8.50
CA GLY A 420 5.41 11.19 7.31
C GLY A 420 3.96 11.15 6.82
N GLY A 421 3.11 10.31 7.41
CA GLY A 421 1.68 10.24 7.10
C GLY A 421 1.37 9.98 5.63
N LEU A 422 2.13 9.14 4.95
CA LEU A 422 1.85 8.86 3.54
C LEU A 422 0.60 8.02 3.37
N LEU A 423 -0.30 8.47 2.50
CA LEU A 423 -1.53 7.75 2.14
C LEU A 423 -1.26 6.50 1.32
N MET A 424 -0.09 6.40 0.69
CA MET A 424 0.30 5.29 -0.16
C MET A 424 1.76 4.93 0.13
N THR A 425 2.08 3.65 0.12
CA THR A 425 3.44 3.14 0.28
C THR A 425 3.92 2.50 -1.02
N GLU A 426 5.00 3.01 -1.60
CA GLU A 426 5.67 2.39 -2.74
C GLU A 426 7.13 2.83 -2.79
N THR A 427 8.02 1.93 -3.21
CA THR A 427 9.42 2.26 -3.45
C THR A 427 9.69 2.49 -4.95
N SER A 428 10.96 2.76 -5.27
CA SER A 428 11.45 2.84 -6.64
C SER A 428 12.41 1.69 -6.97
N PHE A 429 12.50 0.66 -6.12
CA PHE A 429 13.39 -0.48 -6.30
C PHE A 429 12.85 -1.72 -5.55
N ARG A 430 13.29 -2.89 -5.94
CA ARG A 430 13.00 -4.18 -5.32
C ARG A 430 14.25 -4.73 -4.64
N PRO A 431 14.12 -5.73 -3.76
CA PRO A 431 15.28 -6.40 -3.17
C PRO A 431 16.27 -6.94 -4.21
N VAL A 432 15.80 -7.47 -5.35
CA VAL A 432 16.65 -7.98 -6.43
C VAL A 432 17.49 -6.88 -7.09
N ASP A 433 17.04 -5.64 -7.10
CA ASP A 433 17.79 -4.53 -7.71
C ASP A 433 19.05 -4.18 -6.90
N VAL A 434 19.11 -4.56 -5.61
CA VAL A 434 20.35 -4.52 -4.82
C VAL A 434 21.37 -5.54 -5.34
N TYR A 435 20.93 -6.76 -5.68
CA TYR A 435 21.80 -7.76 -6.30
C TYR A 435 22.33 -7.30 -7.66
N ARG A 436 21.45 -6.71 -8.48
CA ARG A 436 21.79 -6.20 -9.82
C ARG A 436 22.88 -5.13 -9.80
N MET A 437 23.07 -4.44 -8.69
CA MET A 437 24.17 -3.47 -8.52
C MET A 437 25.55 -4.15 -8.57
N PHE A 438 25.64 -5.42 -8.16
CA PHE A 438 26.91 -6.16 -8.06
C PHE A 438 27.11 -7.19 -9.16
N ALA A 439 26.02 -7.75 -9.71
CA ALA A 439 26.09 -8.84 -10.67
C ALA A 439 24.98 -8.77 -11.73
N PRO A 440 25.25 -9.22 -12.97
CA PRO A 440 24.24 -9.28 -14.03
C PRO A 440 23.09 -10.24 -13.67
N THR A 441 21.87 -9.94 -14.13
CA THR A 441 20.65 -10.70 -13.77
C THR A 441 20.71 -12.18 -14.15
N HIS A 442 21.34 -12.53 -15.30
CA HIS A 442 21.44 -13.91 -15.76
C HIS A 442 22.22 -14.83 -14.81
N THR A 443 23.10 -14.28 -13.96
CA THR A 443 23.88 -15.05 -12.98
C THR A 443 23.03 -15.61 -11.83
N LEU A 444 21.79 -15.14 -11.68
CA LEU A 444 20.85 -15.71 -10.73
C LEU A 444 20.45 -17.15 -11.09
N GLY A 445 20.42 -17.49 -12.38
CA GLY A 445 19.94 -18.79 -12.86
C GLY A 445 18.42 -18.85 -13.05
N ALA A 446 17.97 -19.72 -13.95
CA ALA A 446 16.58 -19.78 -14.41
C ALA A 446 15.57 -20.08 -13.30
N SER A 447 15.87 -21.00 -12.38
CA SER A 447 14.96 -21.34 -11.26
C SER A 447 14.74 -20.14 -10.33
N ASN A 448 15.79 -19.42 -9.96
CA ASN A 448 15.69 -18.22 -9.13
C ASN A 448 14.90 -17.12 -9.82
N MET A 449 15.16 -16.85 -11.09
CA MET A 449 14.44 -15.83 -11.88
C MET A 449 12.96 -16.18 -12.04
N THR A 450 12.61 -17.46 -12.17
CA THR A 450 11.21 -17.91 -12.23
C THR A 450 10.47 -17.60 -10.93
N VAL A 451 11.04 -17.95 -9.78
CA VAL A 451 10.40 -17.66 -8.49
C VAL A 451 10.32 -16.15 -8.24
N LEU A 452 11.38 -15.40 -8.59
CA LEU A 452 11.39 -13.94 -8.48
C LEU A 452 10.32 -13.29 -9.36
N ALA A 453 10.05 -13.78 -10.58
CA ALA A 453 9.01 -13.24 -11.44
C ALA A 453 7.63 -13.25 -10.78
N PHE A 454 7.30 -14.32 -10.04
CA PHE A 454 6.08 -14.38 -9.23
C PHE A 454 6.15 -13.51 -7.98
N VAL A 455 7.21 -13.61 -7.22
CA VAL A 455 7.30 -12.97 -5.89
C VAL A 455 7.47 -11.45 -6.01
N ASP A 456 8.20 -10.97 -7.00
CA ASP A 456 8.34 -9.53 -7.27
C ASP A 456 6.99 -8.91 -7.62
N ALA A 457 6.26 -9.48 -8.56
CA ALA A 457 4.94 -8.98 -8.95
C ALA A 457 3.90 -9.08 -7.82
N GLY A 458 3.97 -10.14 -7.01
CA GLY A 458 3.03 -10.41 -5.92
C GLY A 458 3.30 -9.62 -4.64
N PHE A 459 4.56 -9.49 -4.22
CA PHE A 459 4.92 -8.97 -2.90
C PHE A 459 5.90 -7.78 -2.91
N PHE A 460 6.91 -7.76 -3.79
CA PHE A 460 8.05 -6.85 -3.62
C PHE A 460 7.97 -5.56 -4.45
N ARG A 461 7.28 -5.58 -5.58
CA ARG A 461 7.22 -4.43 -6.49
C ARG A 461 6.17 -3.41 -6.05
N ASP A 462 4.92 -3.82 -5.90
CA ASP A 462 3.81 -2.94 -5.54
C ASP A 462 3.50 -3.12 -4.06
N LEU A 463 3.87 -2.13 -3.27
CA LEU A 463 3.71 -2.14 -1.82
C LEU A 463 2.56 -1.24 -1.34
N ARG A 464 1.72 -0.76 -2.27
CA ARG A 464 0.51 -0.01 -1.95
C ARG A 464 -0.46 -0.89 -1.16
N GLY A 465 -0.71 -0.63 0.07
CA GLY A 465 -1.46 -1.53 0.96
C GLY A 465 -0.56 -2.42 1.82
N LEU A 466 0.62 -1.92 2.23
CA LEU A 466 1.53 -2.63 3.12
C LEU A 466 0.87 -2.90 4.49
N VAL A 467 0.65 -4.16 4.81
CA VAL A 467 -0.09 -4.59 6.01
C VAL A 467 0.62 -4.25 7.33
N LEU A 468 1.95 -4.10 7.32
CA LEU A 468 2.73 -3.67 8.50
C LEU A 468 2.23 -2.34 9.07
N THR A 469 1.91 -1.38 8.20
CA THR A 469 1.37 -0.08 8.60
C THR A 469 0.00 -0.20 9.24
N GLY A 470 -0.86 -1.07 8.68
CA GLY A 470 -2.18 -1.37 9.25
C GLY A 470 -2.11 -1.91 10.68
N PHE A 471 -1.12 -2.78 10.99
CA PHE A 471 -0.90 -3.24 12.37
C PHE A 471 -0.51 -2.09 13.30
N LEU A 472 0.40 -1.22 12.88
CA LEU A 472 0.84 -0.09 13.70
C LEU A 472 -0.27 0.94 13.92
N ASP A 473 -1.04 1.28 12.87
CA ASP A 473 -2.19 2.18 12.97
C ASP A 473 -3.30 1.57 13.82
N GLY A 474 -3.58 0.26 13.66
CA GLY A 474 -4.54 -0.47 14.49
C GLY A 474 -4.16 -0.47 15.97
N LEU A 475 -2.88 -0.65 16.29
CA LEU A 475 -2.38 -0.55 17.67
C LEU A 475 -2.50 0.87 18.21
N LYS A 476 -2.23 1.89 17.40
CA LYS A 476 -2.42 3.29 17.79
C LYS A 476 -3.90 3.63 18.03
N ILE A 477 -4.80 3.08 17.21
CA ILE A 477 -6.25 3.19 17.39
C ILE A 477 -6.68 2.51 18.70
N ALA A 478 -6.16 1.30 18.99
CA ALA A 478 -6.43 0.59 20.23
C ALA A 478 -6.00 1.41 21.47
N ASP A 479 -4.80 2.02 21.41
CA ASP A 479 -4.30 2.90 22.47
C ASP A 479 -5.20 4.15 22.63
N GLY A 480 -5.59 4.79 21.53
CA GLY A 480 -6.48 5.95 21.54
C GLY A 480 -7.89 5.65 22.07
N ALA A 481 -8.39 4.45 21.85
CA ALA A 481 -9.68 3.94 22.32
C ALA A 481 -9.63 3.29 23.71
N GLN A 482 -8.44 3.16 24.30
CA GLN A 482 -8.20 2.47 25.58
C GLN A 482 -8.67 1.00 25.58
N ILE A 483 -8.49 0.30 24.45
CA ILE A 483 -8.77 -1.12 24.31
C ILE A 483 -7.51 -1.92 24.64
N ARG A 484 -7.66 -3.07 25.30
CA ARG A 484 -6.54 -3.97 25.59
C ARG A 484 -5.92 -4.47 24.28
N ARG A 485 -4.64 -4.18 24.04
CA ARG A 485 -3.92 -4.52 22.79
C ARG A 485 -3.98 -6.02 22.46
N ARG A 486 -3.87 -6.90 23.47
CA ARG A 486 -3.97 -8.36 23.29
C ARG A 486 -5.29 -8.82 22.65
N ALA A 487 -6.39 -8.09 22.92
CA ALA A 487 -7.67 -8.39 22.29
C ALA A 487 -7.67 -8.09 20.79
N PHE A 488 -6.84 -7.14 20.34
CA PHE A 488 -6.69 -6.82 18.92
C PHE A 488 -5.96 -7.91 18.12
N LEU A 489 -5.23 -8.82 18.75
CA LEU A 489 -4.66 -9.98 18.05
C LEU A 489 -5.74 -10.80 17.34
N LEU A 490 -6.84 -11.11 18.04
CA LEU A 490 -7.96 -11.83 17.44
C LEU A 490 -8.62 -11.01 16.31
N VAL A 491 -8.76 -9.70 16.51
CA VAL A 491 -9.32 -8.76 15.50
C VAL A 491 -8.48 -8.79 14.23
N PHE A 492 -7.16 -8.67 14.34
CA PHE A 492 -6.25 -8.70 13.21
C PHE A 492 -6.28 -10.03 12.46
N VAL A 493 -6.10 -11.14 13.18
CA VAL A 493 -6.06 -12.48 12.58
C VAL A 493 -7.36 -12.81 11.86
N THR A 494 -8.50 -12.56 12.50
CA THR A 494 -9.80 -12.87 11.89
C THR A 494 -10.12 -11.96 10.69
N ALA A 495 -9.78 -10.68 10.75
CA ALA A 495 -9.95 -9.76 9.64
C ALA A 495 -9.11 -10.19 8.42
N ILE A 496 -7.85 -10.59 8.64
CA ILE A 496 -6.96 -11.12 7.60
C ILE A 496 -7.55 -12.39 6.97
N LEU A 497 -7.97 -13.36 7.79
CA LEU A 497 -8.52 -14.61 7.29
C LEU A 497 -9.81 -14.40 6.49
N VAL A 498 -10.72 -13.55 6.97
CA VAL A 498 -11.95 -13.18 6.23
C VAL A 498 -11.60 -12.51 4.92
N ALA A 499 -10.67 -11.57 4.92
CA ALA A 499 -10.23 -10.88 3.71
C ALA A 499 -9.64 -11.87 2.68
N MET A 500 -8.77 -12.77 3.12
CA MET A 500 -8.15 -13.76 2.23
C MET A 500 -9.19 -14.72 1.63
N VAL A 501 -10.13 -15.22 2.43
CA VAL A 501 -11.12 -16.19 1.96
C VAL A 501 -12.19 -15.52 1.09
N VAL A 502 -12.87 -14.49 1.60
CA VAL A 502 -13.96 -13.79 0.89
C VAL A 502 -13.43 -13.08 -0.34
N GLY A 503 -12.29 -12.39 -0.20
CA GLY A 503 -11.66 -11.68 -1.32
C GLY A 503 -11.21 -12.63 -2.42
N ALA A 504 -10.55 -13.77 -2.08
CA ALA A 504 -10.11 -14.74 -3.08
C ALA A 504 -11.28 -15.39 -3.83
N ILE A 505 -12.34 -15.80 -3.13
CA ILE A 505 -13.53 -16.36 -3.76
C ILE A 505 -14.12 -15.36 -4.77
N PHE A 506 -14.27 -14.10 -4.36
CA PHE A 506 -14.88 -13.09 -5.24
C PHE A 506 -13.98 -12.70 -6.41
N GLN A 507 -12.67 -12.56 -6.20
CA GLN A 507 -11.72 -12.18 -7.26
C GLN A 507 -11.42 -13.31 -8.25
N ILE A 508 -11.68 -14.56 -7.88
CA ILE A 508 -11.71 -15.65 -8.86
C ILE A 508 -13.07 -15.69 -9.57
N TRP A 509 -14.16 -15.56 -8.83
CA TRP A 509 -15.50 -15.59 -9.39
C TRP A 509 -15.75 -14.49 -10.43
N LEU A 510 -15.29 -13.29 -10.16
CA LEU A 510 -15.56 -12.10 -10.98
C LEU A 510 -15.02 -12.24 -12.42
N PRO A 511 -13.73 -12.57 -12.69
CA PRO A 511 -13.24 -12.74 -14.05
C PRO A 511 -13.96 -13.86 -14.81
N TYR A 512 -14.18 -15.01 -14.19
CA TYR A 512 -14.87 -16.10 -14.85
C TYR A 512 -16.31 -15.75 -15.28
N ARG A 513 -17.00 -14.90 -14.52
CA ARG A 513 -18.40 -14.51 -14.78
C ARG A 513 -18.55 -13.20 -15.55
N SER A 514 -17.51 -12.42 -15.68
CA SER A 514 -17.54 -11.17 -16.43
C SER A 514 -17.50 -11.44 -17.94
N VAL A 515 -18.25 -10.63 -18.69
CA VAL A 515 -18.20 -10.65 -20.17
C VAL A 515 -16.80 -10.20 -20.61
N GLY A 516 -16.09 -11.05 -21.36
CA GLY A 516 -14.71 -10.80 -21.75
C GLY A 516 -13.69 -11.10 -20.66
N GLY A 517 -14.11 -11.64 -19.51
CA GLY A 517 -13.23 -12.10 -18.44
C GLY A 517 -12.32 -11.02 -17.87
N GLY A 518 -11.13 -11.45 -17.45
CA GLY A 518 -10.08 -10.57 -16.96
C GLY A 518 -9.62 -9.50 -17.96
N ASN A 519 -9.68 -9.78 -19.26
CA ASN A 519 -9.33 -8.81 -20.30
C ASN A 519 -10.25 -7.59 -20.34
N ASN A 520 -11.48 -7.73 -19.84
CA ASN A 520 -12.44 -6.63 -19.75
C ASN A 520 -12.52 -6.02 -18.33
N LEU A 521 -11.68 -6.44 -17.41
CA LEU A 521 -11.55 -5.84 -16.09
C LEU A 521 -10.44 -4.78 -16.08
N TYR A 522 -10.12 -4.23 -14.93
CA TYR A 522 -9.09 -3.20 -14.79
C TYR A 522 -7.71 -3.74 -15.25
N SER A 523 -7.07 -3.00 -16.15
CA SER A 523 -5.87 -3.51 -16.86
C SER A 523 -4.64 -3.70 -15.96
N TYR A 524 -4.51 -2.94 -14.88
CA TYR A 524 -3.31 -2.99 -14.05
C TYR A 524 -3.00 -4.39 -13.49
N PRO A 525 -3.92 -5.12 -12.82
CA PRO A 525 -3.64 -6.47 -12.35
C PRO A 525 -3.68 -7.54 -13.45
N TYR A 526 -4.39 -7.31 -14.56
CA TYR A 526 -4.62 -8.33 -15.59
C TYR A 526 -3.73 -8.22 -16.83
N ALA A 527 -3.15 -7.05 -17.11
CA ALA A 527 -2.38 -6.80 -18.32
C ALA A 527 -1.11 -5.95 -18.09
N SER A 528 -0.74 -5.68 -16.85
CA SER A 528 0.45 -4.89 -16.52
C SER A 528 1.26 -5.53 -15.40
N ASN A 529 0.86 -5.36 -14.13
CA ASN A 529 1.63 -5.84 -12.98
C ASN A 529 1.91 -7.35 -13.02
N ASN A 530 0.94 -8.15 -13.43
CA ASN A 530 1.06 -9.61 -13.56
C ASN A 530 2.08 -10.04 -14.62
N ILE A 531 2.27 -9.24 -15.68
CA ILE A 531 3.18 -9.53 -16.79
C ILE A 531 4.60 -9.04 -16.49
N TRP A 532 4.75 -7.90 -15.79
CA TRP A 532 6.03 -7.22 -15.61
C TRP A 532 7.12 -8.07 -14.98
N GLY A 533 6.79 -8.94 -14.03
CA GLY A 533 7.78 -9.84 -13.42
C GLY A 533 8.41 -10.77 -14.45
N PHE A 534 7.61 -11.32 -15.35
CA PHE A 534 8.11 -12.22 -16.41
C PHE A 534 8.89 -11.47 -17.48
N THR A 535 8.39 -10.33 -17.96
CA THR A 535 9.07 -9.53 -18.99
C THR A 535 10.40 -8.95 -18.52
N ASP A 536 10.55 -8.65 -17.23
CA ASP A 536 11.80 -8.13 -16.66
C ASP A 536 12.93 -9.18 -16.64
N TYR A 537 12.59 -10.45 -16.40
CA TYR A 537 13.58 -11.53 -16.39
C TYR A 537 13.77 -12.22 -17.74
N GLU A 538 12.85 -12.04 -18.70
CA GLU A 538 12.89 -12.68 -20.01
C GLU A 538 14.22 -12.48 -20.77
N PRO A 539 14.81 -11.26 -20.87
CA PRO A 539 16.11 -11.09 -21.54
C PRO A 539 17.22 -11.93 -20.89
N ALA A 540 17.25 -12.00 -19.55
CA ALA A 540 18.25 -12.77 -18.82
C ALA A 540 18.02 -14.29 -18.89
N MET A 541 16.80 -14.74 -19.15
CA MET A 541 16.47 -16.13 -19.45
C MET A 541 16.91 -16.55 -20.85
N ARG A 542 16.86 -15.62 -21.82
CA ARG A 542 17.28 -15.87 -23.20
C ARG A 542 18.81 -16.01 -23.34
N GLY A 543 19.58 -15.35 -22.48
CA GLY A 543 21.03 -15.37 -22.53
C GLY A 543 21.72 -14.35 -21.62
N PRO A 544 23.04 -14.23 -21.73
CA PRO A 544 23.78 -13.26 -20.94
C PRO A 544 23.32 -11.82 -21.23
N VAL A 545 23.01 -11.07 -20.15
CA VAL A 545 22.69 -9.64 -20.21
C VAL A 545 23.80 -8.82 -19.56
N PRO A 546 24.07 -7.59 -20.04
CA PRO A 546 25.04 -6.72 -19.38
C PRO A 546 24.57 -6.37 -17.96
N GLY A 547 25.53 -6.13 -17.08
CA GLY A 547 25.24 -5.55 -15.76
C GLY A 547 24.76 -4.10 -15.88
N VAL A 548 24.21 -3.57 -14.79
CA VAL A 548 23.67 -2.19 -14.74
C VAL A 548 24.75 -1.10 -14.89
N GLY A 549 26.03 -1.49 -14.79
CA GLY A 549 27.17 -0.60 -14.99
C GLY A 549 27.47 0.29 -13.79
N TRP A 550 28.34 1.28 -14.00
CA TRP A 550 28.86 2.17 -12.95
C TRP A 550 27.80 3.09 -12.34
N GLN A 551 26.71 3.35 -13.04
CA GLN A 551 25.65 4.24 -12.55
C GLN A 551 25.02 3.72 -11.25
N ALA A 552 24.78 2.42 -11.13
CA ALA A 552 24.14 1.83 -9.96
C ALA A 552 24.93 2.07 -8.66
N PRO A 553 26.18 1.61 -8.50
CA PRO A 553 26.93 1.81 -7.26
C PRO A 553 27.23 3.28 -6.99
N THR A 554 27.51 4.07 -8.01
CA THR A 554 27.81 5.50 -7.84
C THR A 554 26.61 6.26 -7.30
N PHE A 555 25.44 6.12 -7.91
CA PHE A 555 24.26 6.82 -7.44
C PHE A 555 23.69 6.26 -6.13
N PHE A 556 23.92 4.98 -5.83
CA PHE A 556 23.66 4.44 -4.50
C PHE A 556 24.49 5.16 -3.43
N VAL A 557 25.80 5.33 -3.64
CA VAL A 557 26.68 6.05 -2.71
C VAL A 557 26.27 7.53 -2.59
N VAL A 558 25.93 8.18 -3.71
CA VAL A 558 25.42 9.57 -3.69
C VAL A 558 24.15 9.67 -2.85
N GLY A 559 23.19 8.78 -3.05
CA GLY A 559 21.94 8.76 -2.28
C GLY A 559 22.17 8.51 -0.79
N ALA A 560 23.06 7.59 -0.46
CA ALA A 560 23.49 7.31 0.91
C ALA A 560 24.14 8.54 1.56
N ALA A 561 25.09 9.19 0.87
CA ALA A 561 25.80 10.38 1.37
C ALA A 561 24.85 11.57 1.57
N VAL A 562 23.95 11.84 0.61
CA VAL A 562 22.93 12.91 0.73
C VAL A 562 22.01 12.64 1.93
N THR A 563 21.57 11.40 2.11
CA THR A 563 20.66 11.07 3.22
C THR A 563 21.37 11.18 4.58
N ALA A 564 22.61 10.72 4.67
CA ALA A 564 23.43 10.88 5.88
C ALA A 564 23.66 12.36 6.20
N PHE A 565 23.95 13.18 5.18
CA PHE A 565 24.09 14.62 5.31
C PHE A 565 22.77 15.28 5.81
N LEU A 566 21.64 14.94 5.21
CA LEU A 566 20.33 15.48 5.63
C LEU A 566 19.99 15.10 7.07
N ALA A 567 20.28 13.84 7.47
CA ALA A 567 20.08 13.38 8.83
C ALA A 567 20.99 14.12 9.83
N TYR A 568 22.27 14.32 9.47
CA TYR A 568 23.22 15.08 10.26
C TYR A 568 22.79 16.56 10.41
N MET A 569 22.41 17.22 9.31
CA MET A 569 21.98 18.63 9.33
C MET A 569 20.73 18.82 10.20
N ARG A 570 19.78 17.89 10.14
CA ARG A 570 18.57 17.92 10.98
C ARG A 570 18.90 17.71 12.48
N TYR A 571 19.91 16.90 12.78
CA TYR A 571 20.37 16.72 14.15
C TYR A 571 21.15 17.93 14.68
N ALA A 572 22.01 18.53 13.84
CA ALA A 572 22.92 19.60 14.26
C ALA A 572 22.25 21.00 14.24
N PHE A 573 21.28 21.25 13.33
CA PHE A 573 20.72 22.57 13.08
C PHE A 573 19.20 22.60 13.18
N HIS A 574 18.67 23.27 14.17
CA HIS A 574 17.23 23.39 14.41
C HIS A 574 16.46 24.11 13.28
N TRP A 575 17.12 25.02 12.55
CA TRP A 575 16.53 25.79 11.44
C TRP A 575 16.48 25.02 10.12
N TRP A 576 17.06 23.80 10.04
CA TRP A 576 17.16 23.03 8.80
C TRP A 576 15.80 22.47 8.36
N PRO A 577 15.29 22.86 7.17
CA PRO A 577 13.91 22.53 6.79
C PRO A 577 13.77 21.18 6.05
N LEU A 578 14.88 20.57 5.61
CA LEU A 578 14.82 19.36 4.77
C LEU A 578 14.84 18.09 5.62
N HIS A 579 13.88 17.21 5.34
CA HIS A 579 13.71 15.94 6.03
C HIS A 579 14.25 14.78 5.19
N PRO A 580 15.09 13.87 5.72
CA PRO A 580 15.67 12.77 4.95
C PRO A 580 14.61 11.80 4.39
N LEU A 581 13.48 11.58 5.06
CA LEU A 581 12.37 10.81 4.51
C LEU A 581 11.82 11.39 3.20
N GLY A 582 11.75 12.72 3.05
CA GLY A 582 11.30 13.36 1.81
C GLY A 582 12.18 12.98 0.62
N TYR A 583 13.51 12.90 0.84
CA TYR A 583 14.45 12.46 -0.19
C TYR A 583 14.31 10.96 -0.51
N ALA A 584 14.15 10.11 0.48
CA ALA A 584 13.96 8.68 0.27
C ALA A 584 12.68 8.34 -0.51
N LEU A 585 11.66 9.19 -0.44
CA LEU A 585 10.36 8.94 -1.07
C LEU A 585 10.18 9.65 -2.42
N CYS A 586 11.10 10.54 -2.80
CA CYS A 586 10.94 11.50 -3.89
C CYS A 586 10.66 10.90 -5.28
N ALA A 587 11.08 9.66 -5.55
CA ALA A 587 10.90 9.00 -6.85
C ALA A 587 9.82 7.92 -6.85
N SER A 588 9.11 7.73 -5.73
CA SER A 588 8.04 6.74 -5.62
C SER A 588 6.80 7.15 -6.42
N TRP A 589 5.98 6.17 -6.81
CA TRP A 589 4.66 6.43 -7.40
C TRP A 589 3.78 7.28 -6.48
N THR A 590 3.92 7.09 -5.17
CA THR A 590 3.27 7.92 -4.16
C THR A 590 3.51 9.41 -4.40
N MET A 591 4.75 9.80 -4.65
CA MET A 591 5.07 11.21 -4.90
C MET A 591 4.66 11.67 -6.29
N ILE A 592 4.64 10.80 -7.29
CA ILE A 592 4.07 11.13 -8.60
C ILE A 592 2.59 11.53 -8.46
N VAL A 593 1.83 10.81 -7.64
CA VAL A 593 0.40 11.10 -7.42
C VAL A 593 0.19 12.29 -6.48
N PHE A 594 0.95 12.37 -5.40
CA PHE A 594 0.64 13.30 -4.30
C PHE A 594 1.56 14.52 -4.17
N TRP A 595 2.53 14.72 -5.06
CA TRP A 595 3.41 15.89 -4.96
C TRP A 595 2.64 17.23 -5.03
N PHE A 596 1.64 17.31 -5.92
CA PHE A 596 0.85 18.51 -6.11
C PHE A 596 -0.11 18.77 -4.93
N PRO A 597 -0.91 17.82 -4.43
CA PRO A 597 -1.65 17.99 -3.18
C PRO A 597 -0.76 18.38 -1.99
N CYS A 598 0.45 17.81 -1.92
CA CYS A 598 1.42 18.13 -0.88
C CYS A 598 1.92 19.58 -0.97
N LEU A 599 2.22 20.07 -2.19
CA LEU A 599 2.58 21.47 -2.45
C LEU A 599 1.44 22.42 -2.05
N VAL A 600 0.20 22.13 -2.46
CA VAL A 600 -0.98 22.92 -2.12
C VAL A 600 -1.18 22.97 -0.60
N ALA A 601 -1.11 21.83 0.07
CA ALA A 601 -1.21 21.75 1.52
C ALA A 601 -0.10 22.54 2.23
N TRP A 602 1.14 22.46 1.71
CA TRP A 602 2.28 23.23 2.23
C TRP A 602 2.05 24.73 2.12
N ILE A 603 1.60 25.22 0.97
CA ILE A 603 1.29 26.65 0.76
C ILE A 603 0.22 27.10 1.75
N ILE A 604 -0.89 26.36 1.86
CA ILE A 604 -1.99 26.71 2.75
C ILE A 604 -1.52 26.70 4.21
N LYS A 605 -0.88 25.61 4.65
CA LYS A 605 -0.44 25.47 6.04
C LYS A 605 0.61 26.48 6.44
N SER A 606 1.60 26.76 5.58
CA SER A 606 2.64 27.74 5.84
C SER A 606 2.03 29.14 6.06
N ASN A 607 1.05 29.54 5.24
CA ASN A 607 0.35 30.79 5.40
C ASN A 607 -0.51 30.82 6.67
N VAL A 608 -1.25 29.73 6.96
CA VAL A 608 -2.05 29.60 8.19
C VAL A 608 -1.18 29.73 9.43
N MET A 609 -0.02 29.05 9.45
CA MET A 609 0.90 29.09 10.59
C MET A 609 1.57 30.46 10.73
N ARG A 610 1.98 31.09 9.60
CA ARG A 610 2.68 32.39 9.58
C ARG A 610 1.79 33.52 10.04
N TYR A 611 0.54 33.59 9.56
CA TYR A 611 -0.37 34.70 9.83
C TYR A 611 -1.40 34.42 10.91
N GLY A 612 -1.80 33.17 11.11
CA GLY A 612 -2.86 32.79 12.05
C GLY A 612 -2.37 32.03 13.28
N GLY A 613 -1.16 31.49 13.24
CA GLY A 613 -0.56 30.70 14.31
C GLY A 613 -1.33 29.40 14.64
N MET A 614 -0.94 28.76 15.74
CA MET A 614 -1.49 27.46 16.18
C MET A 614 -3.00 27.50 16.40
N ARG A 615 -3.54 28.62 16.87
CA ARG A 615 -4.99 28.77 17.12
C ARG A 615 -5.80 28.64 15.83
N THR A 616 -5.35 29.27 14.76
CA THR A 616 -6.00 29.20 13.44
C THR A 616 -5.85 27.82 12.83
N TYR A 617 -4.69 27.18 12.98
CA TYR A 617 -4.47 25.79 12.56
C TYR A 617 -5.47 24.84 13.22
N VAL A 618 -5.61 24.88 14.54
CA VAL A 618 -6.54 23.99 15.27
C VAL A 618 -7.99 24.24 14.84
N ARG A 619 -8.38 25.50 14.59
CA ARG A 619 -9.72 25.85 14.08
C ARG A 619 -9.95 25.35 12.65
N ALA A 620 -8.95 25.38 11.78
CA ALA A 620 -9.07 24.95 10.39
C ALA A 620 -9.09 23.42 10.25
N ARG A 621 -8.49 22.67 11.17
CA ARG A 621 -8.34 21.22 11.12
C ARG A 621 -9.64 20.46 10.79
N PRO A 622 -10.82 20.78 11.37
CA PRO A 622 -12.07 20.10 11.03
C PRO A 622 -12.48 20.24 9.56
N PHE A 623 -12.16 21.39 8.91
CA PHE A 623 -12.42 21.59 7.49
C PHE A 623 -11.62 20.58 6.63
N PHE A 624 -10.34 20.41 6.89
CA PHE A 624 -9.48 19.50 6.14
C PHE A 624 -9.84 18.03 6.39
N LEU A 625 -10.19 17.67 7.62
CA LEU A 625 -10.73 16.35 7.93
C LEU A 625 -12.08 16.10 7.23
N GLY A 626 -12.90 17.15 7.10
CA GLY A 626 -14.14 17.12 6.31
C GLY A 626 -13.88 16.85 4.81
N MET A 627 -12.81 17.42 4.24
CA MET A 627 -12.42 17.15 2.84
C MET A 627 -12.05 15.68 2.62
N ILE A 628 -11.29 15.07 3.55
CA ILE A 628 -10.95 13.65 3.48
C ILE A 628 -12.23 12.81 3.52
N MET A 629 -13.08 13.06 4.51
CA MET A 629 -14.36 12.36 4.67
C MET A 629 -15.24 12.50 3.43
N GLY A 630 -15.30 13.70 2.83
CA GLY A 630 -16.14 13.99 1.66
C GLY A 630 -15.70 13.22 0.43
N GLU A 631 -14.42 13.32 0.05
CA GLU A 631 -13.89 12.63 -1.13
C GLU A 631 -14.00 11.10 -0.99
N PHE A 632 -13.64 10.55 0.16
CA PHE A 632 -13.68 9.11 0.38
C PHE A 632 -15.11 8.56 0.48
N SER A 633 -16.05 9.31 1.08
CA SER A 633 -17.45 8.91 1.10
C SER A 633 -18.07 8.97 -0.30
N MET A 634 -17.75 9.99 -1.10
CA MET A 634 -18.23 10.09 -2.48
C MET A 634 -17.69 8.99 -3.37
N ALA A 635 -16.46 8.51 -3.15
CA ALA A 635 -15.92 7.35 -3.86
C ALA A 635 -16.76 6.09 -3.62
N VAL A 636 -17.18 5.83 -2.38
CA VAL A 636 -18.06 4.70 -2.05
C VAL A 636 -19.45 4.90 -2.63
N VAL A 637 -20.02 6.09 -2.51
CA VAL A 637 -21.35 6.41 -3.07
C VAL A 637 -21.38 6.17 -4.58
N TRP A 638 -20.39 6.67 -5.31
CA TRP A 638 -20.30 6.48 -6.75
C TRP A 638 -19.98 5.03 -7.15
N ALA A 639 -19.20 4.29 -6.35
CA ALA A 639 -19.00 2.86 -6.56
C ALA A 639 -20.31 2.08 -6.45
N LEU A 640 -21.15 2.40 -5.45
CA LEU A 640 -22.46 1.77 -5.26
C LEU A 640 -23.45 2.18 -6.36
N ILE A 641 -23.46 3.46 -6.79
CA ILE A 641 -24.28 3.95 -7.90
C ILE A 641 -23.88 3.26 -9.20
N ALA A 642 -22.58 3.17 -9.50
CA ALA A 642 -22.07 2.50 -10.70
C ALA A 642 -22.45 1.02 -10.72
N TRP A 643 -22.38 0.35 -9.55
CA TRP A 643 -22.83 -1.04 -9.42
C TRP A 643 -24.33 -1.20 -9.67
N ALA A 644 -25.17 -0.37 -9.05
CA ALA A 644 -26.62 -0.47 -9.14
C ALA A 644 -27.14 -0.07 -10.53
N ALA A 645 -26.64 1.02 -11.09
CA ALA A 645 -27.09 1.58 -12.37
C ALA A 645 -26.33 1.01 -13.59
N LYS A 646 -25.23 0.25 -13.38
CA LYS A 646 -24.31 -0.21 -14.43
C LYS A 646 -23.84 0.93 -15.34
N ALA A 647 -23.63 2.09 -14.75
CA ALA A 647 -23.32 3.34 -15.43
C ALA A 647 -21.87 3.79 -15.12
N PRO A 648 -21.26 4.65 -15.97
CA PRO A 648 -19.93 5.17 -15.71
C PRO A 648 -19.88 5.97 -14.40
N ALA A 649 -18.75 5.87 -13.70
CA ALA A 649 -18.45 6.61 -12.49
C ALA A 649 -17.39 7.69 -12.75
N PRO A 650 -17.34 8.77 -11.97
CA PRO A 650 -16.26 9.75 -12.09
C PRO A 650 -14.93 9.13 -11.70
N ALA A 651 -13.86 9.54 -12.36
CA ALA A 651 -12.50 9.17 -11.97
C ALA A 651 -12.10 9.90 -10.69
N PHE A 652 -11.43 9.19 -9.78
CA PHE A 652 -10.86 9.76 -8.57
C PHE A 652 -9.34 9.94 -8.75
N PRO A 653 -8.73 10.99 -8.16
CA PRO A 653 -7.34 11.39 -8.43
C PRO A 653 -6.30 10.57 -7.64
N TRP A 654 -6.47 9.26 -7.57
CA TRP A 654 -5.50 8.28 -7.05
C TRP A 654 -5.49 7.03 -7.94
N PRO A 655 -4.81 7.06 -9.10
CA PRO A 655 -4.77 5.97 -10.06
C PRO A 655 -3.97 4.74 -9.58
#